data_4af070e199b5c1e6ca8edbaa2c0508a2
#
_entry.id   4af070e199b5c1e6ca8edbaa2c0508a2
#
_cell.length_a   1.000
_cell.length_b   1.000
_cell.length_c   1.000
_cell.angle_alpha   90.00
_cell.angle_beta   90.00
_cell.angle_gamma   90.00
#
_symmetry.space_group_name_H-M   'P 1'
#
loop_
_entity.id
_entity.type
_entity.pdbx_description
1 polymer ?
#
loop_
_entity_poly.entity_id
_entity_poly.type
_entity_poly.pdbx_seq_one_letter_code
_entity_poly.pdbx_strand_id
1 'polypeptide(L)'
;MAVKMKKPDYWPTLEEGERLAGIQRERDAKRRSIINKEDCIRIRGANEHNLKNLTLEIPRNELVVLTGLSGSGKSSLAFDTIYAEGQRRYMESLSSYARQFLGQMEKPDVEKIEGLSPAISIDQKSTNRNPRSTVGTVTEIYDYFRLLYARIGIPHCPNCGREIARQTVDQMVDRIMELPERTRIQILAPVVRGRKGEHQKVIDRARKAGYVRLRIDGNLYDVSEDIKLEKNIKHNIEVIVDRLVVKEGIERRLTDSVENALQLADGLLQVDVVDGELMQFSQSFACPDCGISVPEIEPRSFSFNNPFGACPVCAGLGYRMEFAPELIVPDETRSINEGAIAVLGWQSCMNKGSFANAILQALTEKFGFSMDTPYKDLKPEVKKMLMYGTDQSVDVYYEGQRGKGVYPVTFDGLIRNTEQRYRETASDTMKAEYESFMRITPCGTCGGKRLRKESLAVTVGGIDIYDLTCMSIRTLQDFLDNLELTTTQQKIGHQVLKEIKARVGFLIDVGLDYLTLARATATLSGGEAQRIRLATQIGSGLVGVCYILDEPSIGLHQRDNDKLLRTLKNLRDLWNTVIVVEHDEDTMLAADYIVDIGPGAGSHGGQVVAQGTAEEIMAVPESITGQYLSGKKAIPVPEDRREPTGWIKVRGARVNNLKNIDVEIPLGIMTVVTGVSGSGKSSLVNEILYKHLAKTLNRARTIAGEHDGIDGLENLDKVIAIDQSPIGRTPRSNPATYTGVFDMIRALFAGTPDAKAKGYSKGRFSFNVKGGRCEACGGDGILKIEMHFLPDVYVPCEVCHGKRYNRETLEVRYKGKNIYDVLDMTVEEAVTFFENVPSIRRKIQTLYDVGLGYVKLGQPSTELSGGEAQRIKLATELSRKSTGKTIYILDEPTTGLHFEDVAKLNVILHQLVEGGNTVVVIEHNLDVIKTADYIIDMGPEGGDGGGTVVAAGTPEEVAKVHSSYTGYYVNKMLERDKARGDR
;
A
#
# COMPACT_ATOMS: atom_id res chain seq x y z
N MET A 1 9.64 24.55 -23.94
CA MET A 1 10.21 25.68 -23.14
C MET A 1 10.90 25.09 -21.94
N ALA A 2 12.21 25.16 -21.86
CA ALA A 2 12.98 24.63 -20.74
C ALA A 2 12.78 25.56 -19.54
N VAL A 3 12.06 25.05 -18.54
CA VAL A 3 11.95 25.73 -17.22
C VAL A 3 13.34 25.66 -16.60
N LYS A 4 14.01 26.79 -16.46
CA LYS A 4 15.21 26.92 -15.65
C LYS A 4 14.83 26.54 -14.23
N MET A 5 15.18 25.34 -13.79
CA MET A 5 15.10 24.95 -12.40
C MET A 5 15.99 25.90 -11.59
N LYS A 6 15.38 26.67 -10.69
CA LYS A 6 16.12 27.34 -9.60
C LYS A 6 16.80 26.23 -8.78
N LYS A 7 18.06 26.43 -8.45
CA LYS A 7 18.75 25.58 -7.45
C LYS A 7 17.86 25.49 -6.22
N PRO A 8 17.71 24.30 -5.61
CA PRO A 8 16.98 24.17 -4.36
C PRO A 8 17.74 24.94 -3.26
N ASP A 9 17.14 26.00 -2.79
CA ASP A 9 17.64 26.82 -1.66
C ASP A 9 17.34 26.15 -0.30
N TYR A 10 17.72 24.88 -0.12
CA TYR A 10 17.50 24.20 1.17
C TYR A 10 18.59 23.19 1.51
N TRP A 11 19.83 23.65 1.52
CA TRP A 11 20.83 23.12 2.41
C TRP A 11 21.13 24.20 3.42
N PRO A 12 20.92 23.97 4.73
CA PRO A 12 21.65 24.76 5.69
C PRO A 12 23.13 24.51 5.38
N THR A 13 23.89 25.54 5.14
CA THR A 13 25.34 25.46 5.15
C THR A 13 25.75 24.76 6.46
N LEU A 14 26.91 24.11 6.51
CA LEU A 14 27.44 23.51 7.76
C LEU A 14 27.25 24.45 8.93
N GLU A 15 27.51 25.75 8.75
CA GLU A 15 27.31 26.81 9.75
C GLU A 15 25.83 26.99 10.14
N GLU A 16 24.92 26.87 9.23
CA GLU A 16 23.47 26.99 9.50
C GLU A 16 22.90 25.74 10.17
N GLY A 17 23.39 24.55 9.81
CA GLY A 17 23.12 23.28 10.50
C GLY A 17 23.65 23.31 11.95
N GLU A 18 24.87 23.77 12.16
CA GLU A 18 25.46 23.94 13.50
C GLU A 18 24.73 25.00 14.33
N ARG A 19 24.29 26.09 13.70
CA ARG A 19 23.49 27.14 14.36
C ARG A 19 22.13 26.61 14.79
N LEU A 20 21.42 25.86 13.93
CA LEU A 20 20.14 25.26 14.25
C LEU A 20 20.28 24.19 15.35
N ALA A 21 21.32 23.39 15.30
CA ALA A 21 21.66 22.43 16.37
C ALA A 21 21.99 23.17 17.69
N GLY A 22 22.65 24.31 17.64
CA GLY A 22 22.90 25.16 18.80
C GLY A 22 21.61 25.68 19.43
N ILE A 23 20.71 26.23 18.62
CA ILE A 23 19.39 26.71 19.08
C ILE A 23 18.57 25.55 19.70
N GLN A 24 18.60 24.37 19.10
CA GLN A 24 17.93 23.22 19.66
C GLN A 24 18.52 22.78 21.00
N ARG A 25 19.84 22.75 21.14
CA ARG A 25 20.52 22.46 22.42
C ARG A 25 20.13 23.44 23.51
N GLU A 26 20.05 24.75 23.21
CA GLU A 26 19.60 25.77 24.17
C GLU A 26 18.12 25.54 24.58
N ARG A 27 17.25 25.23 23.64
CA ARG A 27 15.84 24.88 23.92
C ARG A 27 15.75 23.64 24.80
N ASP A 28 16.47 22.58 24.47
CA ASP A 28 16.52 21.34 25.24
C ASP A 28 17.07 21.58 26.66
N ALA A 29 18.13 22.38 26.80
CA ALA A 29 18.69 22.76 28.11
C ALA A 29 17.67 23.55 28.95
N LYS A 30 17.02 24.55 28.36
CA LYS A 30 15.99 25.36 29.05
C LYS A 30 14.80 24.48 29.46
N ARG A 31 14.39 23.53 28.61
CA ARG A 31 13.33 22.59 28.92
C ARG A 31 13.68 21.66 30.07
N ARG A 32 14.88 21.05 30.02
CA ARG A 32 15.38 20.17 31.11
C ARG A 32 15.41 20.88 32.48
N SER A 33 15.57 22.20 32.51
CA SER A 33 15.49 22.97 33.73
C SER A 33 14.07 23.16 34.30
N ILE A 34 13.04 22.94 33.49
CA ILE A 34 11.61 23.10 33.82
C ILE A 34 10.95 21.77 34.17
N ILE A 35 11.47 20.66 33.60
CA ILE A 35 10.90 19.33 33.81
C ILE A 35 11.16 18.87 35.25
N ASN A 36 10.09 18.45 35.91
CA ASN A 36 10.22 17.82 37.22
C ASN A 36 10.74 16.39 37.03
N LYS A 37 11.98 16.13 37.41
CA LYS A 37 12.63 14.80 37.31
C LYS A 37 11.92 13.69 38.13
N GLU A 38 11.03 14.06 39.04
CA GLU A 38 10.20 13.11 39.81
C GLU A 38 8.94 12.64 39.05
N ASP A 39 8.59 13.30 37.93
CA ASP A 39 7.41 12.92 37.12
C ASP A 39 7.78 11.82 36.14
N CYS A 40 7.67 10.59 36.58
CA CYS A 40 8.03 9.38 35.83
C CYS A 40 6.86 8.41 35.70
N ILE A 41 6.88 7.62 34.60
CA ILE A 41 6.12 6.40 34.48
C ILE A 41 6.91 5.31 35.21
N ARG A 42 6.35 4.79 36.31
CA ARG A 42 6.98 3.76 37.13
C ARG A 42 6.37 2.40 36.84
N ILE A 43 7.18 1.50 36.31
CA ILE A 43 6.80 0.13 35.96
C ILE A 43 7.42 -0.79 37.01
N ARG A 44 6.61 -1.70 37.59
CA ARG A 44 7.10 -2.70 38.56
C ARG A 44 6.60 -4.08 38.16
N GLY A 45 7.52 -5.03 38.11
CA GLY A 45 7.19 -6.43 37.95
C GLY A 45 6.61 -6.78 36.57
N ALA A 46 7.14 -6.24 35.47
CA ALA A 46 6.71 -6.61 34.12
C ALA A 46 7.30 -7.97 33.71
N ASN A 47 6.40 -8.92 33.36
CA ASN A 47 6.75 -10.31 33.00
C ASN A 47 6.17 -10.75 31.65
N GLU A 48 5.67 -9.83 30.81
CA GLU A 48 5.14 -10.19 29.49
C GLU A 48 6.19 -10.87 28.62
N HIS A 49 5.83 -11.98 28.01
CA HIS A 49 6.67 -12.78 27.12
C HIS A 49 8.03 -13.15 27.73
N ASN A 50 9.12 -12.51 27.31
CA ASN A 50 10.47 -12.77 27.78
C ASN A 50 10.98 -11.79 28.83
N LEU A 51 10.17 -10.83 29.28
CA LEU A 51 10.53 -9.89 30.35
C LEU A 51 10.71 -10.64 31.68
N LYS A 52 11.70 -10.24 32.47
CA LYS A 52 12.10 -10.92 33.72
C LYS A 52 11.87 -10.05 34.94
N ASN A 53 10.61 -9.89 35.35
CA ASN A 53 10.22 -9.10 36.52
C ASN A 53 10.82 -7.68 36.45
N LEU A 54 10.67 -7.04 35.30
CA LEU A 54 11.36 -5.81 34.95
C LEU A 54 10.76 -4.63 35.75
N THR A 55 11.64 -3.88 36.40
CA THR A 55 11.28 -2.65 37.14
C THR A 55 12.09 -1.50 36.59
N LEU A 56 11.43 -0.44 36.16
CA LEU A 56 12.11 0.75 35.62
C LEU A 56 11.26 2.03 35.76
N GLU A 57 11.93 3.17 35.68
CA GLU A 57 11.33 4.48 35.67
C GLU A 57 11.63 5.18 34.34
N ILE A 58 10.59 5.61 33.64
CA ILE A 58 10.66 6.32 32.37
C ILE A 58 10.22 7.77 32.60
N PRO A 59 11.07 8.77 32.29
CA PRO A 59 10.68 10.16 32.45
C PRO A 59 9.52 10.54 31.54
N ARG A 60 8.59 11.35 32.07
CA ARG A 60 7.45 11.86 31.29
C ARG A 60 7.83 13.11 30.52
N ASN A 61 7.07 13.37 29.48
CA ASN A 61 7.26 14.54 28.60
C ASN A 61 8.64 14.60 27.95
N GLU A 62 9.28 13.47 27.72
CA GLU A 62 10.58 13.35 27.06
C GLU A 62 10.53 12.40 25.88
N LEU A 63 11.54 12.48 24.99
CA LEU A 63 11.79 11.53 23.92
C LEU A 63 12.62 10.37 24.48
N VAL A 64 11.99 9.24 24.66
CA VAL A 64 12.58 8.02 25.24
C VAL A 64 12.78 6.97 24.15
N VAL A 65 13.99 6.45 24.03
CA VAL A 65 14.31 5.37 23.09
C VAL A 65 14.47 4.05 23.84
N LEU A 66 13.72 3.03 23.45
CA LEU A 66 13.91 1.66 23.88
C LEU A 66 14.75 0.94 22.82
N THR A 67 15.93 0.48 23.20
CA THR A 67 16.89 -0.16 22.30
C THR A 67 17.36 -1.51 22.84
N GLY A 68 18.20 -2.23 22.07
CA GLY A 68 18.76 -3.55 22.40
C GLY A 68 18.65 -4.53 21.25
N LEU A 69 19.18 -5.74 21.41
CA LEU A 69 19.19 -6.77 20.38
C LEU A 69 17.78 -7.16 19.87
N SER A 70 17.68 -7.66 18.64
CA SER A 70 16.42 -8.21 18.12
C SER A 70 15.95 -9.37 19.01
N GLY A 71 14.66 -9.35 19.44
CA GLY A 71 14.11 -10.35 20.36
C GLY A 71 14.51 -10.16 21.84
N SER A 72 15.09 -9.01 22.23
CA SER A 72 15.46 -8.74 23.64
C SER A 72 14.27 -8.40 24.55
N GLY A 73 13.07 -8.10 24.02
CA GLY A 73 11.88 -7.77 24.80
C GLY A 73 11.42 -6.31 24.69
N LYS A 74 12.00 -5.51 23.80
CA LYS A 74 11.63 -4.10 23.58
C LYS A 74 10.15 -3.91 23.27
N SER A 75 9.66 -4.64 22.26
CA SER A 75 8.26 -4.57 21.83
C SER A 75 7.32 -5.09 22.91
N SER A 76 7.71 -6.13 23.66
CA SER A 76 6.95 -6.64 24.81
C SER A 76 6.79 -5.59 25.91
N LEU A 77 7.84 -4.80 26.18
CA LEU A 77 7.73 -3.67 27.11
C LEU A 77 6.88 -2.54 26.55
N ALA A 78 7.14 -2.10 25.30
CA ALA A 78 6.49 -0.94 24.70
C ALA A 78 5.00 -1.17 24.43
N PHE A 79 4.67 -2.27 23.72
CA PHE A 79 3.33 -2.51 23.20
C PHE A 79 2.52 -3.44 24.08
N ASP A 80 3.07 -4.59 24.47
CA ASP A 80 2.32 -5.60 25.22
C ASP A 80 2.20 -5.24 26.72
N THR A 81 3.05 -4.33 27.23
CA THR A 81 3.01 -3.87 28.62
C THR A 81 2.49 -2.43 28.74
N ILE A 82 3.25 -1.43 28.26
CA ILE A 82 2.95 0.00 28.47
C ILE A 82 1.69 0.41 27.71
N TYR A 83 1.65 0.16 26.40
CA TYR A 83 0.50 0.51 25.56
C TYR A 83 -0.76 -0.26 25.97
N ALA A 84 -0.65 -1.58 26.16
CA ALA A 84 -1.76 -2.43 26.53
C ALA A 84 -2.42 -1.97 27.84
N GLU A 85 -1.63 -1.65 28.89
CA GLU A 85 -2.15 -1.13 30.15
C GLU A 85 -2.74 0.27 30.00
N GLY A 86 -2.12 1.16 29.22
CA GLY A 86 -2.65 2.49 28.95
C GLY A 86 -4.00 2.46 28.24
N GLN A 87 -4.13 1.59 27.24
CA GLN A 87 -5.38 1.40 26.52
C GLN A 87 -6.45 0.73 27.36
N ARG A 88 -6.08 -0.29 28.17
CA ARG A 88 -6.99 -0.95 29.10
C ARG A 88 -7.61 0.06 30.08
N ARG A 89 -6.80 0.93 30.70
CA ARG A 89 -7.28 1.99 31.60
C ARG A 89 -8.19 2.99 30.90
N TYR A 90 -7.84 3.38 29.70
CA TYR A 90 -8.70 4.26 28.88
C TYR A 90 -10.07 3.60 28.62
N MET A 91 -10.06 2.32 28.22
CA MET A 91 -11.28 1.55 27.97
C MET A 91 -12.14 1.38 29.23
N GLU A 92 -11.52 1.16 30.39
CA GLU A 92 -12.23 1.08 31.67
C GLU A 92 -12.89 2.40 32.07
N SER A 93 -12.36 3.52 31.63
CA SER A 93 -12.96 4.85 31.87
C SER A 93 -14.21 5.11 31.03
N LEU A 94 -14.43 4.33 29.95
CA LEU A 94 -15.61 4.48 29.10
C LEU A 94 -16.88 3.90 29.73
N SER A 95 -18.03 4.32 29.20
CA SER A 95 -19.35 3.81 29.67
C SER A 95 -19.45 2.28 29.46
N SER A 96 -20.26 1.63 30.32
CA SER A 96 -20.50 0.18 30.20
C SER A 96 -21.02 -0.25 28.81
N TYR A 97 -21.81 0.63 28.18
CA TYR A 97 -22.30 0.41 26.82
C TYR A 97 -21.16 0.40 25.79
N ALA A 98 -20.25 1.37 25.83
CA ALA A 98 -19.08 1.41 24.94
C ALA A 98 -18.16 0.19 25.14
N ARG A 99 -17.97 -0.26 26.38
CA ARG A 99 -17.16 -1.44 26.71
C ARG A 99 -17.72 -2.74 26.13
N GLN A 100 -19.04 -2.89 26.01
CA GLN A 100 -19.67 -4.07 25.38
C GLN A 100 -19.33 -4.19 23.90
N PHE A 101 -19.12 -3.08 23.20
CA PHE A 101 -18.77 -3.08 21.78
C PHE A 101 -17.26 -3.24 21.53
N LEU A 102 -16.42 -2.76 22.45
CA LEU A 102 -14.97 -2.73 22.27
C LEU A 102 -14.26 -3.97 22.85
N GLY A 103 -14.97 -4.81 23.60
CA GLY A 103 -14.44 -6.00 24.24
C GLY A 103 -13.69 -5.68 25.54
N GLN A 104 -13.43 -6.72 26.35
CA GLN A 104 -12.53 -6.63 27.50
C GLN A 104 -11.09 -6.90 27.03
N MET A 105 -10.19 -5.99 27.32
CA MET A 105 -8.76 -6.22 27.15
C MET A 105 -8.22 -7.00 28.35
N GLU A 106 -7.42 -8.00 28.10
CA GLU A 106 -6.70 -8.71 29.15
C GLU A 106 -5.70 -7.77 29.83
N LYS A 107 -5.54 -7.92 31.13
CA LYS A 107 -4.55 -7.16 31.89
C LYS A 107 -3.17 -7.74 31.55
N PRO A 108 -2.20 -6.90 31.14
CA PRO A 108 -0.83 -7.39 30.92
C PRO A 108 -0.23 -7.94 32.22
N ASP A 109 0.71 -8.87 32.08
CA ASP A 109 1.41 -9.45 33.21
C ASP A 109 2.44 -8.46 33.78
N VAL A 110 1.90 -7.56 34.59
CA VAL A 110 2.65 -6.52 35.30
C VAL A 110 2.02 -6.27 36.67
N GLU A 111 2.86 -6.13 37.69
CA GLU A 111 2.37 -5.87 39.06
C GLU A 111 1.69 -4.51 39.10
N LYS A 112 2.38 -3.44 38.67
CA LYS A 112 1.88 -2.06 38.75
C LYS A 112 2.56 -1.14 37.73
N ILE A 113 1.76 -0.24 37.12
CA ILE A 113 2.27 0.92 36.38
C ILE A 113 1.65 2.19 36.94
N GLU A 114 2.49 3.15 37.36
CA GLU A 114 2.07 4.46 37.87
C GLU A 114 2.48 5.57 36.90
N GLY A 115 1.80 6.71 36.91
CA GLY A 115 2.12 7.87 36.10
C GLY A 115 1.82 7.75 34.59
N LEU A 116 1.12 6.71 34.16
CA LEU A 116 0.82 6.46 32.75
C LEU A 116 -0.28 7.38 32.22
N SER A 117 0.03 8.14 31.17
CA SER A 117 -0.92 8.95 30.42
C SER A 117 -1.71 8.08 29.42
N PRO A 118 -2.83 8.59 28.85
CA PRO A 118 -3.49 7.93 27.72
C PRO A 118 -2.47 7.59 26.62
N ALA A 119 -2.43 6.34 26.20
CA ALA A 119 -1.43 5.84 25.28
C ALA A 119 -1.97 5.71 23.85
N ILE A 120 -1.19 6.12 22.87
CA ILE A 120 -1.45 5.98 21.43
C ILE A 120 -0.29 5.21 20.80
N SER A 121 -0.63 4.10 20.12
CA SER A 121 0.34 3.28 19.39
C SER A 121 0.36 3.65 17.92
N ILE A 122 1.58 3.72 17.36
CA ILE A 122 1.84 3.88 15.94
C ILE A 122 2.75 2.73 15.51
N ASP A 123 2.13 1.58 15.24
CA ASP A 123 2.80 0.35 14.85
C ASP A 123 3.03 0.23 13.33
N GLN A 124 3.88 -0.70 12.93
CA GLN A 124 4.20 -0.97 11.53
C GLN A 124 3.23 -1.96 10.86
N LYS A 125 2.55 -2.83 11.64
CA LYS A 125 1.89 -4.05 11.13
C LYS A 125 0.56 -3.84 10.39
N SER A 126 -0.11 -2.71 10.50
CA SER A 126 -1.46 -2.53 9.95
C SER A 126 -1.46 -1.80 8.60
N THR A 127 -1.13 -2.46 7.51
CA THR A 127 -1.48 -1.98 6.18
C THR A 127 -2.96 -2.24 5.92
N ASN A 128 -3.74 -1.19 5.77
CA ASN A 128 -5.15 -1.30 5.41
C ASN A 128 -5.26 -1.85 3.96
N ARG A 129 -5.73 -3.08 3.82
CA ARG A 129 -5.90 -3.76 2.52
C ARG A 129 -7.17 -3.36 1.78
N ASN A 130 -7.94 -2.43 2.30
CA ASN A 130 -9.14 -1.97 1.62
C ASN A 130 -8.76 -1.24 0.32
N PRO A 131 -9.19 -1.72 -0.86
CA PRO A 131 -8.82 -1.13 -2.15
C PRO A 131 -9.38 0.28 -2.36
N ARG A 132 -10.33 0.71 -1.54
CA ARG A 132 -10.91 2.05 -1.57
C ARG A 132 -10.16 3.05 -0.70
N SER A 133 -9.32 2.60 0.24
CA SER A 133 -8.55 3.50 1.09
C SER A 133 -7.39 4.13 0.31
N THR A 134 -7.26 5.45 0.42
CA THR A 134 -6.17 6.25 -0.16
C THR A 134 -5.48 7.06 0.93
N VAL A 135 -4.31 7.59 0.62
CA VAL A 135 -3.59 8.53 1.52
C VAL A 135 -4.54 9.66 1.93
N GLY A 136 -5.24 10.28 0.97
CA GLY A 136 -6.18 11.37 1.25
C GLY A 136 -7.33 11.01 2.18
N THR A 137 -7.85 9.76 2.13
CA THR A 137 -8.93 9.33 3.02
C THR A 137 -8.46 8.97 4.42
N VAL A 138 -7.26 8.40 4.55
CA VAL A 138 -6.68 8.05 5.86
C VAL A 138 -6.23 9.28 6.63
N THR A 139 -5.75 10.31 5.92
CA THR A 139 -5.35 11.61 6.51
C THR A 139 -6.53 12.56 6.71
N GLU A 140 -7.75 12.16 6.32
CA GLU A 140 -8.96 12.99 6.30
C GLU A 140 -8.88 14.22 5.40
N ILE A 141 -7.76 14.49 4.73
CA ILE A 141 -7.59 15.64 3.83
C ILE A 141 -8.62 15.61 2.70
N TYR A 142 -8.96 14.41 2.21
CA TYR A 142 -9.96 14.24 1.16
C TYR A 142 -11.37 14.71 1.61
N ASP A 143 -11.73 14.56 2.88
CA ASP A 143 -13.02 15.02 3.39
C ASP A 143 -13.10 16.54 3.43
N TYR A 144 -11.99 17.21 3.75
CA TYR A 144 -11.90 18.67 3.63
C TYR A 144 -11.95 19.13 2.18
N PHE A 145 -11.33 18.42 1.23
CA PHE A 145 -11.47 18.73 -0.20
C PHE A 145 -12.91 18.56 -0.69
N ARG A 146 -13.60 17.52 -0.28
CA ARG A 146 -15.02 17.33 -0.61
C ARG A 146 -15.86 18.51 -0.13
N LEU A 147 -15.59 19.02 1.07
CA LEU A 147 -16.25 20.19 1.60
C LEU A 147 -15.88 21.46 0.81
N LEU A 148 -14.60 21.64 0.49
CA LEU A 148 -14.11 22.78 -0.27
C LEU A 148 -14.77 22.85 -1.65
N TYR A 149 -14.73 21.74 -2.42
CA TYR A 149 -15.32 21.66 -3.76
C TYR A 149 -16.84 21.86 -3.74
N ALA A 150 -17.53 21.38 -2.71
CA ALA A 150 -18.96 21.58 -2.56
C ALA A 150 -19.34 23.04 -2.23
N ARG A 151 -18.43 23.83 -1.62
CA ARG A 151 -18.73 25.19 -1.16
C ARG A 151 -18.22 26.30 -2.07
N ILE A 152 -17.06 26.12 -2.70
CA ILE A 152 -16.43 27.14 -3.54
C ILE A 152 -16.13 26.64 -4.97
N GLY A 153 -16.42 25.37 -5.25
CA GLY A 153 -16.18 24.78 -6.57
C GLY A 153 -17.09 25.41 -7.65
N ILE A 154 -16.53 25.60 -8.83
CA ILE A 154 -17.23 26.14 -10.01
C ILE A 154 -17.65 24.93 -10.87
N PRO A 155 -18.96 24.69 -11.05
CA PRO A 155 -19.44 23.58 -11.87
C PRO A 155 -19.35 23.92 -13.35
N HIS A 156 -18.95 22.91 -14.13
CA HIS A 156 -18.90 22.97 -15.59
C HIS A 156 -19.77 21.89 -16.21
N CYS A 157 -20.16 22.06 -17.46
CA CYS A 157 -20.86 21.02 -18.19
C CYS A 157 -19.93 19.86 -18.52
N PRO A 158 -20.27 18.62 -18.13
CA PRO A 158 -19.41 17.46 -18.40
C PRO A 158 -19.24 17.13 -19.88
N ASN A 159 -20.06 17.71 -20.76
CA ASN A 159 -20.00 17.46 -22.19
C ASN A 159 -19.30 18.57 -22.98
N CYS A 160 -19.57 19.83 -22.69
CA CYS A 160 -19.04 20.96 -23.44
C CYS A 160 -18.05 21.84 -22.67
N GLY A 161 -17.88 21.60 -21.36
CA GLY A 161 -16.93 22.32 -20.50
C GLY A 161 -17.38 23.74 -20.11
N ARG A 162 -18.57 24.22 -20.55
CA ARG A 162 -19.08 25.56 -20.20
C ARG A 162 -19.35 25.62 -18.69
N GLU A 163 -19.01 26.76 -18.09
CA GLU A 163 -19.37 27.05 -16.70
C GLU A 163 -20.90 27.12 -16.52
N ILE A 164 -21.39 26.50 -15.45
CA ILE A 164 -22.81 26.43 -15.13
C ILE A 164 -23.05 27.19 -13.84
N ALA A 165 -23.83 28.28 -13.91
CA ALA A 165 -24.21 29.06 -12.74
C ALA A 165 -25.68 28.86 -12.39
N ARG A 166 -25.98 28.87 -11.08
CA ARG A 166 -27.36 29.02 -10.59
C ARG A 166 -27.79 30.48 -10.77
N GLN A 167 -28.95 30.69 -11.34
CA GLN A 167 -29.52 32.03 -11.48
C GLN A 167 -30.71 32.17 -10.55
N THR A 168 -30.76 33.25 -9.81
CA THR A 168 -31.97 33.62 -9.04
C THR A 168 -33.04 34.22 -9.95
N VAL A 169 -34.31 34.19 -9.53
CA VAL A 169 -35.41 34.79 -10.30
C VAL A 169 -35.13 36.25 -10.57
N ASP A 170 -34.63 37.02 -9.60
CA ASP A 170 -34.29 38.43 -9.78
C ASP A 170 -33.24 38.63 -10.86
N GLN A 171 -32.15 37.81 -10.86
CA GLN A 171 -31.12 37.88 -11.90
C GLN A 171 -31.65 37.54 -13.30
N MET A 172 -32.62 36.60 -13.39
CA MET A 172 -33.27 36.27 -14.65
C MET A 172 -34.12 37.45 -15.15
N VAL A 173 -34.89 38.03 -14.22
CA VAL A 173 -35.74 39.21 -14.54
C VAL A 173 -34.87 40.38 -14.96
N ASP A 174 -33.82 40.72 -14.22
CA ASP A 174 -32.90 41.82 -14.55
C ASP A 174 -32.29 41.63 -15.94
N ARG A 175 -31.84 40.40 -16.26
CA ARG A 175 -31.27 40.06 -17.55
C ARG A 175 -32.27 40.16 -18.70
N ILE A 176 -33.56 39.86 -18.47
CA ILE A 176 -34.64 40.03 -19.44
C ILE A 176 -34.95 41.51 -19.60
N MET A 177 -34.90 42.29 -18.53
CA MET A 177 -35.14 43.74 -18.58
C MET A 177 -33.99 44.52 -19.24
N GLU A 178 -32.80 43.96 -19.40
CA GLU A 178 -31.71 44.54 -20.20
C GLU A 178 -32.03 44.59 -21.73
N LEU A 179 -33.05 43.84 -22.18
CA LEU A 179 -33.46 43.87 -23.59
C LEU A 179 -34.03 45.27 -23.95
N PRO A 180 -33.86 45.70 -25.22
CA PRO A 180 -34.37 47.00 -25.68
C PRO A 180 -35.88 47.20 -25.39
N GLU A 181 -36.27 48.43 -25.07
CA GLU A 181 -37.67 48.74 -24.88
C GLU A 181 -38.53 48.39 -26.12
N ARG A 182 -39.74 47.90 -25.86
CA ARG A 182 -40.71 47.40 -26.87
C ARG A 182 -40.33 46.04 -27.49
N THR A 183 -39.31 45.38 -27.03
CA THR A 183 -39.01 44.02 -27.45
C THR A 183 -40.15 43.07 -27.04
N ARG A 184 -40.64 42.25 -27.97
CA ARG A 184 -41.68 41.25 -27.73
C ARG A 184 -41.02 39.95 -27.27
N ILE A 185 -41.45 39.44 -26.14
CA ILE A 185 -40.91 38.23 -25.57
C ILE A 185 -42.01 37.20 -25.25
N GLN A 186 -41.67 35.91 -25.31
CA GLN A 186 -42.52 34.81 -24.86
C GLN A 186 -41.80 34.05 -23.75
N ILE A 187 -42.47 33.90 -22.60
CA ILE A 187 -41.98 33.11 -21.47
C ILE A 187 -42.42 31.69 -21.69
N LEU A 188 -41.45 30.77 -21.81
CA LEU A 188 -41.64 29.36 -22.13
C LEU A 188 -41.17 28.48 -21.02
N ALA A 189 -41.95 27.46 -20.68
CA ALA A 189 -41.56 26.39 -19.74
C ALA A 189 -41.26 25.09 -20.53
N PRO A 190 -39.99 24.66 -20.68
CA PRO A 190 -39.62 23.45 -21.42
C PRO A 190 -39.89 22.17 -20.60
N VAL A 191 -41.11 21.62 -20.70
CA VAL A 191 -41.58 20.49 -19.93
C VAL A 191 -41.14 19.12 -20.48
N VAL A 192 -40.86 19.03 -21.77
CA VAL A 192 -40.27 17.83 -22.41
C VAL A 192 -39.13 18.26 -23.32
N ARG A 193 -37.97 17.59 -23.18
CA ARG A 193 -36.76 17.89 -23.96
C ARG A 193 -36.19 16.63 -24.55
N GLY A 194 -36.24 16.49 -25.88
CA GLY A 194 -35.61 15.40 -26.63
C GLY A 194 -36.02 13.98 -26.19
N ARG A 195 -37.23 13.81 -25.68
CA ARG A 195 -37.72 12.49 -25.20
C ARG A 195 -38.69 11.87 -26.22
N LYS A 196 -38.56 10.58 -26.46
CA LYS A 196 -39.48 9.80 -27.24
C LYS A 196 -40.80 9.55 -26.49
N GLY A 197 -41.91 9.59 -27.14
CA GLY A 197 -43.21 9.29 -26.56
C GLY A 197 -44.31 10.18 -27.09
N GLU A 198 -45.58 9.78 -26.92
CA GLU A 198 -46.77 10.53 -27.27
C GLU A 198 -47.06 11.73 -26.34
N HIS A 199 -46.44 11.77 -25.17
CA HIS A 199 -46.50 12.79 -24.13
C HIS A 199 -47.91 13.35 -23.79
N GLN A 200 -48.97 12.59 -24.05
CA GLN A 200 -50.36 12.99 -23.86
C GLN A 200 -50.65 13.49 -22.44
N LYS A 201 -50.08 12.79 -21.44
CA LYS A 201 -50.23 13.21 -20.01
C LYS A 201 -49.69 14.61 -19.73
N VAL A 202 -48.66 15.05 -20.46
CA VAL A 202 -48.04 16.39 -20.27
C VAL A 202 -48.96 17.42 -20.91
N ILE A 203 -49.45 17.15 -22.10
CA ILE A 203 -50.43 17.99 -22.82
C ILE A 203 -51.70 18.19 -22.01
N ASP A 204 -52.27 17.06 -21.47
CA ASP A 204 -53.46 17.10 -20.62
C ASP A 204 -53.24 17.85 -19.30
N ARG A 205 -52.04 17.78 -18.72
CA ARG A 205 -51.66 18.55 -17.52
C ARG A 205 -51.60 20.05 -17.81
N ALA A 206 -51.03 20.47 -18.93
CA ALA A 206 -51.01 21.83 -19.37
C ALA A 206 -52.42 22.38 -19.64
N ARG A 207 -53.29 21.54 -20.25
CA ARG A 207 -54.71 21.87 -20.48
C ARG A 207 -55.48 22.08 -19.19
N LYS A 208 -55.30 21.17 -18.22
CA LYS A 208 -55.97 21.29 -16.90
C LYS A 208 -55.48 22.49 -16.09
N ALA A 209 -54.21 22.87 -16.27
CA ALA A 209 -53.64 24.04 -15.61
C ALA A 209 -54.07 25.38 -16.25
N GLY A 210 -54.84 25.36 -17.37
CA GLY A 210 -55.40 26.54 -17.99
C GLY A 210 -54.49 27.24 -18.99
N TYR A 211 -53.39 26.59 -19.43
CA TYR A 211 -52.52 27.11 -20.47
C TYR A 211 -53.20 26.96 -21.85
N VAL A 212 -53.07 27.99 -22.68
CA VAL A 212 -53.77 28.02 -23.98
C VAL A 212 -52.93 27.51 -25.13
N ARG A 213 -51.58 27.64 -25.04
CA ARG A 213 -50.69 27.35 -26.17
C ARG A 213 -49.46 26.56 -25.75
N LEU A 214 -49.07 25.64 -26.62
CA LEU A 214 -47.84 24.88 -26.56
C LEU A 214 -46.97 25.17 -27.80
N ARG A 215 -45.65 25.12 -27.62
CA ARG A 215 -44.72 25.01 -28.73
C ARG A 215 -44.17 23.58 -28.74
N ILE A 216 -44.41 22.86 -29.83
CA ILE A 216 -43.96 21.47 -29.97
C ILE A 216 -43.07 21.39 -31.19
N ASP A 217 -41.85 21.01 -31.02
CA ASP A 217 -40.82 20.91 -32.07
C ASP A 217 -40.69 22.19 -32.90
N GLY A 218 -40.81 23.33 -32.22
CA GLY A 218 -40.77 24.66 -32.84
C GLY A 218 -42.10 25.20 -33.39
N ASN A 219 -43.14 24.36 -33.53
CA ASN A 219 -44.45 24.73 -34.06
C ASN A 219 -45.43 25.10 -32.92
N LEU A 220 -46.26 26.11 -33.14
CA LEU A 220 -47.29 26.57 -32.21
C LEU A 220 -48.55 25.74 -32.36
N TYR A 221 -49.07 25.21 -31.25
CA TYR A 221 -50.32 24.47 -31.14
C TYR A 221 -51.24 25.11 -30.12
N ASP A 222 -52.55 25.13 -30.39
CA ASP A 222 -53.54 25.42 -29.37
C ASP A 222 -53.82 24.18 -28.54
N VAL A 223 -53.83 24.29 -27.21
CA VAL A 223 -54.02 23.14 -26.29
C VAL A 223 -55.39 22.52 -26.47
N SER A 224 -56.35 23.22 -27.05
CA SER A 224 -57.71 22.67 -27.37
C SER A 224 -57.71 21.73 -28.56
N GLU A 225 -56.70 21.77 -29.42
CA GLU A 225 -56.56 20.86 -30.53
C GLU A 225 -56.22 19.40 -30.10
N ASP A 226 -56.61 18.43 -30.98
CA ASP A 226 -56.26 17.00 -30.76
C ASP A 226 -54.83 16.75 -31.26
N ILE A 227 -53.86 17.02 -30.38
CA ILE A 227 -52.43 16.89 -30.67
C ILE A 227 -51.98 15.41 -30.54
N LYS A 228 -51.60 14.81 -31.66
CA LYS A 228 -51.06 13.45 -31.73
C LYS A 228 -49.59 13.48 -32.11
N LEU A 229 -48.72 12.99 -31.17
CA LEU A 229 -47.28 12.92 -31.37
C LEU A 229 -46.85 11.49 -31.68
N GLU A 230 -45.79 11.36 -32.47
CA GLU A 230 -45.26 10.06 -32.84
C GLU A 230 -44.41 9.44 -31.72
N LYS A 231 -44.78 8.24 -31.29
CA LYS A 231 -44.14 7.52 -30.15
C LYS A 231 -42.63 7.31 -30.31
N ASN A 232 -42.14 7.14 -31.53
CA ASN A 232 -40.74 6.78 -31.82
C ASN A 232 -39.81 7.98 -32.11
N ILE A 233 -40.35 9.18 -32.24
CA ILE A 233 -39.63 10.42 -32.49
C ILE A 233 -39.34 11.12 -31.14
N LYS A 234 -38.23 11.87 -31.07
CA LYS A 234 -37.90 12.70 -29.93
C LYS A 234 -38.64 14.03 -30.08
N HIS A 235 -39.39 14.43 -29.06
CA HIS A 235 -40.14 15.68 -29.06
C HIS A 235 -39.60 16.67 -28.03
N ASN A 236 -39.74 17.95 -28.34
CA ASN A 236 -39.56 19.05 -27.39
C ASN A 236 -40.94 19.71 -27.19
N ILE A 237 -41.39 19.84 -25.95
CA ILE A 237 -42.66 20.47 -25.61
C ILE A 237 -42.40 21.59 -24.62
N GLU A 238 -42.78 22.79 -25.02
CA GLU A 238 -42.65 24.02 -24.23
C GLU A 238 -44.04 24.60 -24.01
N VAL A 239 -44.36 24.91 -22.76
CA VAL A 239 -45.62 25.60 -22.40
C VAL A 239 -45.38 27.09 -22.51
N ILE A 240 -46.20 27.80 -23.23
CA ILE A 240 -46.16 29.27 -23.30
C ILE A 240 -46.90 29.80 -22.07
N VAL A 241 -46.12 30.33 -21.12
CA VAL A 241 -46.65 30.84 -19.84
C VAL A 241 -47.20 32.26 -19.99
N ASP A 242 -46.46 33.12 -20.65
CA ASP A 242 -46.89 34.50 -20.87
C ASP A 242 -46.26 35.08 -22.17
N ARG A 243 -46.88 36.21 -22.68
CA ARG A 243 -46.36 37.02 -23.79
C ARG A 243 -46.33 38.46 -23.36
N LEU A 244 -45.13 39.01 -23.32
CA LEU A 244 -44.87 40.31 -22.76
C LEU A 244 -44.16 41.21 -23.78
N VAL A 245 -44.24 42.51 -23.51
CA VAL A 245 -43.46 43.51 -24.22
C VAL A 245 -42.60 44.21 -23.17
N VAL A 246 -41.29 44.20 -23.36
CA VAL A 246 -40.35 44.84 -22.42
C VAL A 246 -40.61 46.32 -22.35
N LYS A 247 -40.97 46.84 -21.19
CA LYS A 247 -41.18 48.23 -20.86
C LYS A 247 -41.03 48.47 -19.38
N GLU A 248 -40.74 49.64 -18.96
CA GLU A 248 -40.68 50.02 -17.55
C GLU A 248 -42.01 49.68 -16.83
N GLY A 249 -41.91 49.04 -15.65
CA GLY A 249 -43.05 48.67 -14.79
C GLY A 249 -43.69 47.32 -15.06
N ILE A 250 -43.07 46.42 -15.87
CA ILE A 250 -43.56 45.06 -16.08
C ILE A 250 -42.89 44.05 -15.13
N GLU A 251 -41.92 44.49 -14.29
CA GLU A 251 -41.05 43.64 -13.51
C GLU A 251 -41.86 42.63 -12.65
N ARG A 252 -42.91 43.10 -11.96
CA ARG A 252 -43.75 42.26 -11.13
C ARG A 252 -44.45 41.16 -11.92
N ARG A 253 -45.03 41.46 -13.07
CA ARG A 253 -45.70 40.49 -13.92
C ARG A 253 -44.71 39.55 -14.57
N LEU A 254 -43.53 40.05 -14.93
CA LEU A 254 -42.45 39.25 -15.48
C LEU A 254 -41.95 38.26 -14.43
N THR A 255 -41.76 38.70 -13.17
CA THR A 255 -41.37 37.83 -12.04
C THR A 255 -42.37 36.71 -11.82
N ASP A 256 -43.69 37.04 -11.75
CA ASP A 256 -44.76 36.05 -11.58
C ASP A 256 -44.74 35.02 -12.75
N SER A 257 -44.52 35.47 -13.96
CA SER A 257 -44.49 34.59 -15.15
C SER A 257 -43.21 33.71 -15.18
N VAL A 258 -42.09 34.25 -14.77
CA VAL A 258 -40.82 33.52 -14.61
C VAL A 258 -40.94 32.45 -13.55
N GLU A 259 -41.46 32.76 -12.34
CA GLU A 259 -41.70 31.81 -11.25
C GLU A 259 -42.62 30.65 -11.68
N ASN A 260 -43.74 30.98 -12.36
CA ASN A 260 -44.65 29.97 -12.89
C ASN A 260 -43.97 29.05 -13.94
N ALA A 261 -43.18 29.63 -14.84
CA ALA A 261 -42.45 28.84 -15.83
C ALA A 261 -41.41 27.89 -15.20
N LEU A 262 -40.66 28.40 -14.21
CA LEU A 262 -39.66 27.62 -13.45
C LEU A 262 -40.32 26.49 -12.67
N GLN A 263 -41.50 26.73 -12.07
CA GLN A 263 -42.25 25.70 -11.35
C GLN A 263 -42.76 24.58 -12.26
N LEU A 264 -43.20 24.94 -13.48
CA LEU A 264 -43.69 23.98 -14.48
C LEU A 264 -42.60 23.11 -15.08
N ALA A 265 -41.40 23.67 -15.27
CA ALA A 265 -40.29 23.03 -15.97
C ALA A 265 -39.13 22.64 -15.05
N ASP A 266 -39.43 22.36 -13.76
CA ASP A 266 -38.45 21.92 -12.74
C ASP A 266 -37.20 22.84 -12.71
N GLY A 267 -37.40 24.15 -12.65
CA GLY A 267 -36.35 25.15 -12.52
C GLY A 267 -35.72 25.61 -13.83
N LEU A 268 -36.35 25.34 -14.97
CA LEU A 268 -35.87 25.80 -16.29
C LEU A 268 -36.81 26.81 -16.87
N LEU A 269 -36.22 27.80 -17.54
CA LEU A 269 -36.92 28.86 -18.23
C LEU A 269 -36.32 29.14 -19.62
N GLN A 270 -37.14 29.32 -20.60
CA GLN A 270 -36.76 29.85 -21.91
C GLN A 270 -37.51 31.13 -22.19
N VAL A 271 -36.83 32.13 -22.70
CA VAL A 271 -37.42 33.39 -23.15
C VAL A 271 -37.15 33.53 -24.65
N ASP A 272 -38.18 33.40 -25.43
CA ASP A 272 -38.14 33.55 -26.87
C ASP A 272 -38.33 35.01 -27.22
N VAL A 273 -37.28 35.62 -27.75
CA VAL A 273 -37.32 37.00 -28.23
C VAL A 273 -37.83 36.97 -29.67
N VAL A 274 -39.01 37.52 -29.92
CA VAL A 274 -39.61 37.55 -31.26
C VAL A 274 -38.64 38.30 -32.19
N ASP A 275 -38.22 37.64 -33.27
CA ASP A 275 -37.22 38.12 -34.25
C ASP A 275 -35.77 38.24 -33.64
N GLY A 276 -35.48 37.56 -32.50
CA GLY A 276 -34.19 37.58 -31.83
C GLY A 276 -33.74 36.18 -31.39
N GLU A 277 -32.74 36.15 -30.51
CA GLU A 277 -32.18 34.89 -29.97
C GLU A 277 -33.01 34.33 -28.79
N LEU A 278 -33.06 33.00 -28.68
CA LEU A 278 -33.70 32.31 -27.57
C LEU A 278 -32.79 32.40 -26.35
N MET A 279 -33.23 33.05 -25.28
CA MET A 279 -32.53 33.09 -23.99
C MET A 279 -32.92 31.88 -23.14
N GLN A 280 -31.97 31.26 -22.50
CA GLN A 280 -32.20 30.12 -21.61
C GLN A 280 -31.68 30.43 -20.22
N PHE A 281 -32.49 30.11 -19.19
CA PHE A 281 -32.18 30.34 -17.80
C PHE A 281 -32.45 29.09 -16.99
N SER A 282 -31.77 28.93 -15.86
CA SER A 282 -31.95 27.78 -14.96
C SER A 282 -31.75 28.14 -13.50
N GLN A 283 -32.68 27.74 -12.66
CA GLN A 283 -32.53 27.78 -11.20
C GLN A 283 -31.65 26.61 -10.70
N SER A 284 -31.56 25.53 -11.48
CA SER A 284 -30.67 24.39 -11.18
C SER A 284 -29.41 24.47 -12.03
N PHE A 285 -28.36 23.76 -11.62
CA PHE A 285 -27.14 23.67 -12.41
C PHE A 285 -27.41 22.92 -13.73
N ALA A 286 -27.88 23.59 -14.74
CA ALA A 286 -28.14 23.00 -16.05
C ALA A 286 -27.34 23.71 -17.14
N CYS A 287 -26.79 22.95 -18.07
CA CYS A 287 -26.13 23.51 -19.24
C CYS A 287 -27.16 23.95 -20.27
N PRO A 288 -27.19 25.25 -20.69
CA PRO A 288 -28.15 25.73 -21.70
C PRO A 288 -27.93 25.07 -23.07
N ASP A 289 -26.68 24.77 -23.44
CA ASP A 289 -26.34 24.25 -24.77
C ASP A 289 -26.60 22.74 -24.88
N CYS A 290 -26.20 21.96 -23.86
CA CYS A 290 -26.30 20.50 -23.87
C CYS A 290 -27.61 19.97 -23.26
N GLY A 291 -28.38 20.78 -22.56
CA GLY A 291 -29.61 20.37 -21.88
C GLY A 291 -29.41 19.39 -20.70
N ILE A 292 -28.17 19.24 -20.22
CA ILE A 292 -27.84 18.37 -19.11
C ILE A 292 -28.04 19.15 -17.83
N SER A 293 -28.77 18.56 -16.87
CA SER A 293 -28.90 19.04 -15.50
C SER A 293 -27.86 18.31 -14.61
N VAL A 294 -27.05 19.10 -13.92
CA VAL A 294 -26.13 18.59 -12.90
C VAL A 294 -26.88 18.56 -11.56
N PRO A 295 -26.86 17.45 -10.81
CA PRO A 295 -27.47 17.36 -9.49
C PRO A 295 -26.89 18.41 -8.54
N GLU A 296 -27.61 18.71 -7.46
CA GLU A 296 -27.10 19.61 -6.42
C GLU A 296 -25.73 19.13 -5.90
N ILE A 297 -24.78 20.08 -5.85
CA ILE A 297 -23.40 19.79 -5.49
C ILE A 297 -23.28 19.79 -3.97
N GLU A 298 -23.16 18.60 -3.41
CA GLU A 298 -22.98 18.35 -1.99
C GLU A 298 -21.66 17.63 -1.73
N PRO A 299 -21.09 17.62 -0.50
CA PRO A 299 -19.87 16.88 -0.20
C PRO A 299 -19.96 15.38 -0.55
N ARG A 300 -21.17 14.77 -0.50
CA ARG A 300 -21.37 13.36 -0.91
C ARG A 300 -21.18 13.13 -2.41
N SER A 301 -21.37 14.15 -3.24
CA SER A 301 -21.17 14.08 -4.69
C SER A 301 -19.71 13.83 -5.07
N PHE A 302 -18.77 14.14 -4.18
CA PHE A 302 -17.33 13.91 -4.35
C PHE A 302 -16.81 12.66 -3.63
N SER A 303 -17.70 11.86 -3.04
CA SER A 303 -17.30 10.62 -2.36
C SER A 303 -17.33 9.44 -3.32
N PHE A 304 -16.17 8.84 -3.58
CA PHE A 304 -16.09 7.60 -4.34
C PHE A 304 -16.54 6.35 -3.54
N ASN A 305 -16.78 6.49 -2.24
CA ASN A 305 -17.36 5.44 -1.38
C ASN A 305 -18.90 5.53 -1.30
N ASN A 306 -19.48 6.57 -1.88
CA ASN A 306 -20.93 6.80 -1.87
C ASN A 306 -21.49 6.63 -3.29
N PRO A 307 -22.60 5.93 -3.51
CA PRO A 307 -23.22 5.75 -4.82
C PRO A 307 -23.57 7.06 -5.55
N PHE A 308 -23.77 8.16 -4.82
CA PHE A 308 -24.05 9.47 -5.42
C PHE A 308 -22.85 10.06 -6.17
N GLY A 309 -21.62 9.85 -5.68
CA GLY A 309 -20.40 10.38 -6.29
C GLY A 309 -19.59 9.34 -7.06
N ALA A 310 -19.71 8.06 -6.69
CA ALA A 310 -18.93 6.98 -7.28
C ALA A 310 -19.28 6.73 -8.75
N CYS A 311 -18.28 6.45 -9.57
CA CYS A 311 -18.49 5.94 -10.93
C CYS A 311 -19.37 4.68 -10.90
N PRO A 312 -20.50 4.63 -11.62
CA PRO A 312 -21.44 3.52 -11.53
C PRO A 312 -20.87 2.20 -12.06
N VAL A 313 -19.85 2.24 -12.91
CA VAL A 313 -19.26 1.09 -13.56
C VAL A 313 -18.22 0.39 -12.67
N CYS A 314 -17.31 1.14 -12.03
CA CYS A 314 -16.30 0.58 -11.12
C CYS A 314 -16.67 0.73 -9.64
N ALA A 315 -17.84 1.25 -9.32
CA ALA A 315 -18.32 1.49 -7.96
C ALA A 315 -17.29 2.23 -7.07
N GLY A 316 -16.55 3.19 -7.66
CA GLY A 316 -15.57 4.01 -6.98
C GLY A 316 -14.17 3.39 -6.84
N LEU A 317 -13.91 2.22 -7.42
CA LEU A 317 -12.58 1.60 -7.39
C LEU A 317 -11.57 2.30 -8.32
N GLY A 318 -12.05 2.85 -9.44
CA GLY A 318 -11.21 3.48 -10.47
C GLY A 318 -10.59 2.50 -11.45
N TYR A 319 -10.61 1.22 -11.15
CA TYR A 319 -10.02 0.16 -11.98
C TYR A 319 -10.93 -1.07 -12.06
N ARG A 320 -10.58 -1.96 -12.94
CA ARG A 320 -11.15 -3.29 -13.06
C ARG A 320 -10.04 -4.32 -13.03
N MET A 321 -10.34 -5.48 -12.48
CA MET A 321 -9.49 -6.67 -12.61
C MET A 321 -10.00 -7.47 -13.80
N GLU A 322 -9.17 -7.66 -14.79
CA GLU A 322 -9.51 -8.36 -16.02
C GLU A 322 -8.47 -9.45 -16.31
N PHE A 323 -8.91 -10.63 -16.75
CA PHE A 323 -7.99 -11.68 -17.16
C PHE A 323 -7.16 -11.22 -18.36
N ALA A 324 -5.84 -11.34 -18.24
CA ALA A 324 -4.89 -10.85 -19.23
C ALA A 324 -4.45 -11.99 -20.15
N PRO A 325 -4.62 -11.87 -21.48
CA PRO A 325 -4.18 -12.89 -22.44
C PRO A 325 -2.72 -13.27 -22.28
N GLU A 326 -1.84 -12.28 -22.01
CA GLU A 326 -0.41 -12.46 -21.81
C GLU A 326 -0.04 -13.23 -20.52
N LEU A 327 -0.94 -13.32 -19.55
CA LEU A 327 -0.76 -14.14 -18.35
C LEU A 327 -1.35 -15.54 -18.54
N ILE A 328 -2.40 -15.68 -19.37
CA ILE A 328 -2.97 -16.96 -19.76
C ILE A 328 -2.00 -17.74 -20.64
N VAL A 329 -1.31 -17.04 -21.58
CA VAL A 329 -0.26 -17.58 -22.44
C VAL A 329 1.04 -16.80 -22.18
N PRO A 330 1.78 -17.15 -21.13
CA PRO A 330 2.97 -16.38 -20.71
C PRO A 330 4.18 -16.57 -21.64
N ASP A 331 4.24 -17.67 -22.38
CA ASP A 331 5.30 -18.00 -23.32
C ASP A 331 4.72 -18.35 -24.69
N GLU A 332 4.67 -17.35 -25.56
CA GLU A 332 4.12 -17.50 -26.92
C GLU A 332 5.04 -18.32 -27.85
N THR A 333 6.28 -18.62 -27.44
CA THR A 333 7.19 -19.47 -28.24
C THR A 333 6.82 -20.94 -28.16
N ARG A 334 6.02 -21.35 -27.17
CA ARG A 334 5.51 -22.70 -27.00
C ARG A 334 4.24 -22.94 -27.80
N SER A 335 4.08 -24.19 -28.19
CA SER A 335 2.82 -24.70 -28.74
C SER A 335 1.84 -25.05 -27.61
N ILE A 336 0.57 -25.25 -27.95
CA ILE A 336 -0.47 -25.69 -27.01
C ILE A 336 -0.09 -27.05 -26.39
N ASN A 337 0.42 -27.98 -27.18
CA ASN A 337 0.89 -29.28 -26.71
C ASN A 337 2.15 -29.20 -25.81
N GLU A 338 2.95 -28.15 -25.95
CA GLU A 338 4.10 -27.86 -25.08
C GLU A 338 3.73 -27.04 -23.82
N GLY A 339 2.44 -26.73 -23.65
CA GLY A 339 1.93 -26.04 -22.48
C GLY A 339 1.96 -24.51 -22.55
N ALA A 340 1.69 -23.95 -23.72
CA ALA A 340 1.51 -22.51 -23.87
C ALA A 340 0.41 -21.96 -22.96
N ILE A 341 -0.69 -22.72 -22.77
CA ILE A 341 -1.84 -22.32 -21.92
C ILE A 341 -1.54 -22.65 -20.46
N ALA A 342 -1.37 -21.65 -19.63
CA ALA A 342 -0.95 -21.79 -18.24
C ALA A 342 -2.11 -21.72 -17.23
N VAL A 343 -3.30 -21.29 -17.64
CA VAL A 343 -4.42 -21.06 -16.72
C VAL A 343 -5.02 -22.36 -16.18
N LEU A 344 -5.38 -22.33 -14.90
CA LEU A 344 -5.98 -23.47 -14.19
C LEU A 344 -7.22 -24.03 -14.88
N GLY A 345 -7.24 -25.37 -14.96
CA GLY A 345 -8.31 -26.13 -15.63
C GLY A 345 -8.09 -26.33 -17.12
N TRP A 346 -7.18 -25.57 -17.74
CA TRP A 346 -6.78 -25.75 -19.14
C TRP A 346 -5.36 -26.29 -19.30
N GLN A 347 -4.56 -26.34 -18.24
CA GLN A 347 -3.21 -26.95 -18.26
C GLN A 347 -3.22 -28.42 -18.71
N SER A 348 -4.33 -29.12 -18.46
CA SER A 348 -4.51 -30.52 -18.88
C SER A 348 -4.69 -30.69 -20.38
N CYS A 349 -4.79 -29.60 -21.17
CA CYS A 349 -4.89 -29.67 -22.63
C CYS A 349 -3.69 -30.32 -23.30
N MET A 350 -2.51 -30.33 -22.64
CA MET A 350 -1.32 -31.08 -23.06
C MET A 350 -1.52 -32.60 -22.98
N ASN A 351 -2.40 -33.07 -22.11
CA ASN A 351 -2.60 -34.48 -21.85
C ASN A 351 -3.58 -35.08 -22.86
N LYS A 352 -3.10 -35.92 -23.73
CA LYS A 352 -3.95 -36.68 -24.66
C LYS A 352 -4.99 -37.52 -23.86
N GLY A 353 -6.28 -37.32 -24.12
CA GLY A 353 -7.36 -37.95 -23.36
C GLY A 353 -8.03 -37.10 -22.29
N SER A 354 -7.56 -35.88 -22.06
CA SER A 354 -8.31 -34.91 -21.24
C SER A 354 -9.45 -34.28 -22.06
N PHE A 355 -10.56 -33.91 -21.39
CA PHE A 355 -11.67 -33.23 -22.04
C PHE A 355 -11.25 -31.86 -22.63
N ALA A 356 -10.35 -31.16 -21.99
CA ALA A 356 -9.78 -29.90 -22.50
C ALA A 356 -8.99 -30.12 -23.81
N ASN A 357 -8.22 -31.23 -23.90
CA ASN A 357 -7.51 -31.60 -25.13
C ASN A 357 -8.51 -31.93 -26.24
N ALA A 358 -9.58 -32.70 -25.95
CA ALA A 358 -10.59 -33.07 -26.93
C ALA A 358 -11.33 -31.84 -27.48
N ILE A 359 -11.64 -30.84 -26.66
CA ILE A 359 -12.24 -29.57 -27.12
C ILE A 359 -11.28 -28.85 -28.09
N LEU A 360 -10.01 -28.69 -27.72
CA LEU A 360 -9.04 -27.97 -28.55
C LEU A 360 -8.79 -28.74 -29.85
N GLN A 361 -8.80 -30.08 -29.83
CA GLN A 361 -8.66 -30.90 -30.99
C GLN A 361 -9.84 -30.75 -31.98
N ALA A 362 -11.10 -30.71 -31.48
CA ALA A 362 -12.25 -30.40 -32.29
C ALA A 362 -12.18 -28.98 -32.91
N LEU A 363 -11.63 -28.02 -32.20
CA LEU A 363 -11.40 -26.66 -32.71
C LEU A 363 -10.33 -26.66 -33.82
N THR A 364 -9.24 -27.47 -33.70
CA THR A 364 -8.23 -27.56 -34.74
C THR A 364 -8.79 -28.09 -36.04
N GLU A 365 -9.66 -29.12 -35.99
CA GLU A 365 -10.31 -29.70 -37.16
C GLU A 365 -11.23 -28.69 -37.84
N LYS A 366 -11.98 -27.93 -37.08
CA LYS A 366 -12.95 -26.98 -37.64
C LYS A 366 -12.31 -25.69 -38.16
N PHE A 367 -11.35 -25.15 -37.46
CA PHE A 367 -10.73 -23.84 -37.78
C PHE A 367 -9.37 -23.95 -38.49
N GLY A 368 -8.86 -25.14 -38.75
CA GLY A 368 -7.69 -25.39 -39.60
C GLY A 368 -6.38 -24.85 -39.01
N PHE A 369 -6.11 -25.14 -37.74
CA PHE A 369 -4.81 -24.85 -37.10
C PHE A 369 -4.22 -26.11 -36.43
N SER A 370 -2.96 -26.11 -36.02
CA SER A 370 -2.33 -27.22 -35.31
C SER A 370 -2.00 -26.85 -33.88
N MET A 371 -2.20 -27.78 -32.95
CA MET A 371 -1.79 -27.63 -31.54
C MET A 371 -0.27 -27.70 -31.34
N ASP A 372 0.48 -28.12 -32.36
CA ASP A 372 1.96 -28.16 -32.34
C ASP A 372 2.60 -26.86 -32.89
N THR A 373 1.77 -25.94 -33.43
CA THR A 373 2.24 -24.63 -33.87
C THR A 373 2.55 -23.75 -32.68
N PRO A 374 3.72 -23.07 -32.60
CA PRO A 374 4.00 -22.07 -31.56
C PRO A 374 2.90 -21.02 -31.51
N TYR A 375 2.45 -20.63 -30.32
CA TYR A 375 1.32 -19.72 -30.17
C TYR A 375 1.54 -18.38 -30.91
N LYS A 376 2.78 -17.86 -30.92
CA LYS A 376 3.14 -16.64 -31.66
C LYS A 376 2.84 -16.71 -33.15
N ASP A 377 2.95 -17.90 -33.75
CA ASP A 377 2.79 -18.15 -35.18
C ASP A 377 1.34 -18.50 -35.60
N LEU A 378 0.45 -18.63 -34.61
CA LEU A 378 -0.98 -18.82 -34.87
C LEU A 378 -1.60 -17.56 -35.50
N LYS A 379 -2.56 -17.74 -36.41
CA LYS A 379 -3.31 -16.63 -37.04
C LYS A 379 -4.01 -15.78 -35.97
N PRO A 380 -4.09 -14.45 -36.14
CA PRO A 380 -4.75 -13.57 -35.18
C PRO A 380 -6.19 -13.95 -34.86
N GLU A 381 -6.92 -14.47 -35.86
CA GLU A 381 -8.31 -14.94 -35.72
C GLU A 381 -8.42 -16.17 -34.81
N VAL A 382 -7.45 -17.11 -34.90
CA VAL A 382 -7.35 -18.29 -34.03
C VAL A 382 -7.01 -17.86 -32.60
N LYS A 383 -6.03 -16.96 -32.43
CA LYS A 383 -5.68 -16.38 -31.11
C LYS A 383 -6.89 -15.73 -30.46
N LYS A 384 -7.65 -14.93 -31.23
CA LYS A 384 -8.87 -14.26 -30.74
C LYS A 384 -9.95 -15.28 -30.34
N MET A 385 -10.17 -16.31 -31.17
CA MET A 385 -11.11 -17.40 -30.90
C MET A 385 -10.71 -18.19 -29.64
N LEU A 386 -9.45 -18.52 -29.46
CA LEU A 386 -8.95 -19.22 -28.27
C LEU A 386 -9.19 -18.37 -27.00
N MET A 387 -8.97 -17.06 -27.05
CA MET A 387 -9.15 -16.19 -25.88
C MET A 387 -10.62 -15.87 -25.58
N TYR A 388 -11.41 -15.51 -26.58
CA TYR A 388 -12.74 -14.93 -26.40
C TYR A 388 -13.91 -15.88 -26.86
N GLY A 389 -13.58 -17.03 -27.45
CA GLY A 389 -14.57 -18.02 -27.87
C GLY A 389 -15.11 -17.85 -29.28
N THR A 390 -16.06 -18.69 -29.61
CA THR A 390 -16.78 -18.70 -30.87
C THR A 390 -18.25 -19.07 -30.63
N ASP A 391 -19.16 -18.47 -31.41
CA ASP A 391 -20.60 -18.81 -31.38
C ASP A 391 -20.92 -20.12 -32.11
N GLN A 392 -19.94 -20.74 -32.79
CA GLN A 392 -20.10 -21.95 -33.53
C GLN A 392 -19.89 -23.17 -32.63
N SER A 393 -20.87 -24.09 -32.61
CA SER A 393 -20.74 -25.37 -31.92
C SER A 393 -19.77 -26.30 -32.65
N VAL A 394 -18.94 -27.00 -31.88
CA VAL A 394 -18.01 -28.03 -32.34
C VAL A 394 -18.39 -29.38 -31.72
N ASP A 395 -18.29 -30.47 -32.48
CA ASP A 395 -18.54 -31.80 -31.97
C ASP A 395 -17.27 -32.37 -31.34
N VAL A 396 -17.30 -32.54 -30.03
CA VAL A 396 -16.15 -33.00 -29.24
C VAL A 396 -16.25 -34.53 -29.05
N TYR A 397 -15.33 -35.26 -29.63
CA TYR A 397 -15.17 -36.71 -29.37
C TYR A 397 -14.38 -36.91 -28.09
N TYR A 398 -15.02 -37.52 -27.10
CA TYR A 398 -14.37 -37.78 -25.82
C TYR A 398 -14.62 -39.20 -25.35
N GLU A 399 -13.51 -39.85 -24.94
CA GLU A 399 -13.51 -41.19 -24.32
C GLU A 399 -13.08 -41.05 -22.87
N GLY A 400 -14.02 -41.11 -21.95
CA GLY A 400 -13.78 -40.96 -20.50
C GLY A 400 -14.11 -42.25 -19.74
N GLN A 401 -13.88 -42.25 -18.44
CA GLN A 401 -14.18 -43.40 -17.55
C GLN A 401 -15.63 -43.86 -17.57
N ARG A 402 -16.57 -43.03 -18.05
CA ARG A 402 -18.01 -43.30 -18.12
C ARG A 402 -18.49 -43.63 -19.51
N GLY A 403 -17.60 -43.84 -20.51
CA GLY A 403 -17.94 -44.19 -21.88
C GLY A 403 -17.40 -43.24 -22.94
N LYS A 404 -17.72 -43.59 -24.22
CA LYS A 404 -17.38 -42.78 -25.41
C LYS A 404 -18.61 -42.03 -25.85
N GLY A 405 -18.45 -40.77 -26.26
CA GLY A 405 -19.56 -39.95 -26.77
C GLY A 405 -19.07 -38.77 -27.62
N VAL A 406 -20.03 -38.24 -28.39
CA VAL A 406 -19.87 -36.96 -29.10
C VAL A 406 -20.70 -35.92 -28.37
N TYR A 407 -20.07 -34.84 -28.02
CA TYR A 407 -20.69 -33.74 -27.26
C TYR A 407 -20.66 -32.48 -28.10
N PRO A 408 -21.79 -31.88 -28.49
CA PRO A 408 -21.78 -30.55 -29.11
C PRO A 408 -21.41 -29.51 -28.04
N VAL A 409 -20.32 -28.78 -28.24
CA VAL A 409 -19.79 -27.77 -27.31
C VAL A 409 -19.64 -26.45 -28.05
N THR A 410 -20.17 -25.38 -27.46
CA THR A 410 -19.83 -24.01 -27.87
C THR A 410 -18.66 -23.57 -27.02
N PHE A 411 -17.56 -23.21 -27.64
CA PHE A 411 -16.36 -22.82 -26.91
C PHE A 411 -16.41 -21.34 -26.53
N ASP A 412 -16.63 -21.06 -25.25
CA ASP A 412 -16.74 -19.69 -24.70
C ASP A 412 -15.42 -18.91 -24.65
N GLY A 413 -14.28 -19.55 -24.97
CA GLY A 413 -12.96 -18.97 -24.86
C GLY A 413 -12.33 -19.14 -23.46
N LEU A 414 -11.01 -19.03 -23.43
CA LEU A 414 -10.24 -19.20 -22.19
C LEU A 414 -10.60 -18.16 -21.14
N ILE A 415 -10.77 -16.88 -21.52
CA ILE A 415 -11.06 -15.78 -20.60
C ILE A 415 -12.41 -15.98 -19.93
N ARG A 416 -13.51 -16.12 -20.71
CA ARG A 416 -14.87 -16.26 -20.16
C ARG A 416 -15.03 -17.52 -19.31
N ASN A 417 -14.44 -18.64 -19.75
CA ASN A 417 -14.46 -19.88 -18.97
C ASN A 417 -13.70 -19.72 -17.63
N THR A 418 -12.57 -19.01 -17.64
CA THR A 418 -11.81 -18.75 -16.41
C THR A 418 -12.56 -17.80 -15.48
N GLU A 419 -13.22 -16.77 -16.01
CA GLU A 419 -14.08 -15.86 -15.24
C GLU A 419 -15.23 -16.62 -14.56
N GLN A 420 -15.88 -17.53 -15.26
CA GLN A 420 -16.94 -18.35 -14.70
C GLN A 420 -16.41 -19.20 -13.54
N ARG A 421 -15.29 -19.89 -13.73
CA ARG A 421 -14.66 -20.71 -12.68
C ARG A 421 -14.24 -19.87 -11.46
N TYR A 422 -13.72 -18.67 -11.68
CA TYR A 422 -13.37 -17.73 -10.61
C TYR A 422 -14.60 -17.33 -9.78
N ARG A 423 -15.74 -17.08 -10.43
CA ARG A 423 -17.00 -16.74 -9.74
C ARG A 423 -17.60 -17.93 -8.97
N GLU A 424 -17.49 -19.14 -9.51
CA GLU A 424 -18.08 -20.35 -8.94
C GLU A 424 -17.25 -20.96 -7.81
N THR A 425 -15.95 -20.70 -7.74
CA THR A 425 -15.09 -21.27 -6.70
C THR A 425 -15.34 -20.66 -5.34
N ALA A 426 -15.53 -21.52 -4.31
CA ALA A 426 -15.62 -21.12 -2.92
C ALA A 426 -14.26 -21.11 -2.19
N SER A 427 -13.18 -21.58 -2.84
CA SER A 427 -11.86 -21.71 -2.24
C SER A 427 -11.04 -20.42 -2.42
N ASP A 428 -10.64 -19.78 -1.32
CA ASP A 428 -9.81 -18.57 -1.35
C ASP A 428 -8.44 -18.82 -2.00
N THR A 429 -7.87 -20.02 -1.82
CA THR A 429 -6.62 -20.43 -2.48
C THR A 429 -6.77 -20.46 -3.99
N MET A 430 -7.89 -21.03 -4.48
CA MET A 430 -8.18 -21.08 -5.92
C MET A 430 -8.48 -19.69 -6.48
N LYS A 431 -9.19 -18.85 -5.72
CA LYS A 431 -9.42 -17.45 -6.12
C LYS A 431 -8.10 -16.70 -6.29
N ALA A 432 -7.21 -16.79 -5.29
CA ALA A 432 -5.90 -16.15 -5.36
C ALA A 432 -5.05 -16.64 -6.54
N GLU A 433 -5.17 -17.94 -6.90
CA GLU A 433 -4.49 -18.48 -8.08
C GLU A 433 -5.08 -17.93 -9.38
N TYR A 434 -6.41 -17.82 -9.51
CA TYR A 434 -7.05 -17.17 -10.67
C TYR A 434 -6.71 -15.67 -10.76
N GLU A 435 -6.64 -14.97 -9.62
CA GLU A 435 -6.25 -13.56 -9.57
C GLU A 435 -4.82 -13.33 -10.09
N SER A 436 -3.94 -14.34 -10.00
CA SER A 436 -2.59 -14.26 -10.59
C SER A 436 -2.59 -14.17 -12.13
N PHE A 437 -3.70 -14.47 -12.80
CA PHE A 437 -3.90 -14.32 -14.24
C PHE A 437 -4.62 -13.02 -14.62
N MET A 438 -4.92 -12.16 -13.62
CA MET A 438 -5.58 -10.88 -13.85
C MET A 438 -4.57 -9.74 -13.83
N ARG A 439 -4.90 -8.70 -14.56
CA ARG A 439 -4.23 -7.39 -14.45
C ARG A 439 -5.24 -6.31 -14.05
N ILE A 440 -4.72 -5.28 -13.45
CA ILE A 440 -5.49 -4.11 -13.08
C ILE A 440 -5.48 -3.14 -14.25
N THR A 441 -6.67 -2.83 -14.80
CA THR A 441 -6.83 -1.86 -15.89
C THR A 441 -7.66 -0.67 -15.40
N PRO A 442 -7.31 0.58 -15.81
CA PRO A 442 -8.15 1.73 -15.48
C PRO A 442 -9.58 1.55 -16.00
N CYS A 443 -10.56 1.97 -15.23
CA CYS A 443 -11.96 1.89 -15.64
C CYS A 443 -12.21 2.77 -16.87
N GLY A 444 -12.63 2.20 -18.00
CA GLY A 444 -12.85 2.92 -19.26
C GLY A 444 -13.89 4.06 -19.20
N THR A 445 -14.83 4.00 -18.22
CA THR A 445 -15.88 5.02 -18.08
C THR A 445 -15.38 6.27 -17.34
N CYS A 446 -14.61 6.10 -16.25
CA CYS A 446 -14.08 7.24 -15.50
C CYS A 446 -12.59 7.51 -15.74
N GLY A 447 -11.93 6.75 -16.61
CA GLY A 447 -10.50 6.90 -16.88
C GLY A 447 -9.60 6.71 -15.65
N GLY A 448 -10.04 5.93 -14.66
CA GLY A 448 -9.32 5.77 -13.39
C GLY A 448 -9.74 6.76 -12.30
N LYS A 449 -10.49 7.83 -12.63
CA LYS A 449 -10.81 8.95 -11.71
C LYS A 449 -11.82 8.62 -10.59
N ARG A 450 -12.36 7.41 -10.51
CA ARG A 450 -13.25 6.89 -9.44
C ARG A 450 -14.65 7.55 -9.34
N LEU A 451 -14.81 8.79 -9.76
CA LEU A 451 -16.01 9.60 -9.62
C LEU A 451 -16.85 9.64 -10.89
N ARG A 452 -18.09 10.12 -10.76
CA ARG A 452 -18.97 10.44 -11.89
C ARG A 452 -18.44 11.64 -12.66
N LYS A 453 -18.80 11.74 -13.93
CA LYS A 453 -18.40 12.85 -14.82
C LYS A 453 -18.89 14.21 -14.32
N GLU A 454 -20.09 14.26 -13.75
CA GLU A 454 -20.69 15.46 -13.19
C GLU A 454 -19.90 15.99 -11.99
N SER A 455 -19.40 15.09 -11.12
CA SER A 455 -18.55 15.46 -9.99
C SER A 455 -17.16 15.92 -10.43
N LEU A 456 -16.59 15.30 -11.46
CA LEU A 456 -15.31 15.69 -12.05
C LEU A 456 -15.38 17.00 -12.84
N ALA A 457 -16.58 17.41 -13.25
CA ALA A 457 -16.79 18.68 -13.93
C ALA A 457 -16.82 19.89 -12.99
N VAL A 458 -16.65 19.70 -11.68
CA VAL A 458 -16.53 20.79 -10.71
C VAL A 458 -15.08 21.08 -10.44
N THR A 459 -14.64 22.33 -10.57
CA THR A 459 -13.24 22.73 -10.41
C THR A 459 -13.03 23.78 -9.32
N VAL A 460 -11.85 23.75 -8.70
CA VAL A 460 -11.32 24.80 -7.82
C VAL A 460 -9.97 25.21 -8.39
N GLY A 461 -9.77 26.50 -8.69
CA GLY A 461 -8.56 26.94 -9.38
C GLY A 461 -8.37 26.30 -10.76
N GLY A 462 -9.46 25.89 -11.43
CA GLY A 462 -9.43 25.24 -12.75
C GLY A 462 -9.12 23.73 -12.73
N ILE A 463 -8.97 23.10 -11.56
CA ILE A 463 -8.57 21.70 -11.41
C ILE A 463 -9.69 20.90 -10.75
N ASP A 464 -9.98 19.69 -11.25
CA ASP A 464 -10.95 18.79 -10.62
C ASP A 464 -10.36 18.13 -9.35
N ILE A 465 -11.24 17.61 -8.48
CA ILE A 465 -10.83 17.03 -7.20
C ILE A 465 -9.89 15.82 -7.34
N TYR A 466 -10.04 15.02 -8.39
CA TYR A 466 -9.18 13.85 -8.60
C TYR A 466 -7.79 14.26 -9.05
N ASP A 467 -7.69 15.12 -10.06
CA ASP A 467 -6.41 15.61 -10.59
C ASP A 467 -5.63 16.38 -9.50
N LEU A 468 -6.35 17.11 -8.63
CA LEU A 468 -5.75 17.72 -7.44
C LEU A 468 -5.13 16.68 -6.50
N THR A 469 -5.83 15.57 -6.25
CA THR A 469 -5.31 14.50 -5.39
C THR A 469 -4.17 13.67 -6.01
N CYS A 470 -4.01 13.76 -7.33
CA CYS A 470 -2.90 13.12 -8.06
C CYS A 470 -1.60 13.93 -8.03
N MET A 471 -1.65 15.20 -7.62
CA MET A 471 -0.44 16.00 -7.41
C MET A 471 0.40 15.42 -6.27
N SER A 472 1.73 15.54 -6.37
CA SER A 472 2.59 15.28 -5.20
C SER A 472 2.22 16.25 -4.08
N ILE A 473 2.40 15.81 -2.83
CA ILE A 473 2.07 16.63 -1.66
C ILE A 473 2.80 17.98 -1.71
N ARG A 474 4.03 18.01 -2.23
CA ARG A 474 4.79 19.25 -2.43
C ARG A 474 4.11 20.17 -3.46
N THR A 475 3.80 19.64 -4.64
CA THR A 475 3.11 20.39 -5.70
C THR A 475 1.74 20.86 -5.25
N LEU A 476 1.05 20.03 -4.46
CA LEU A 476 -0.24 20.38 -3.86
C LEU A 476 -0.11 21.57 -2.89
N GLN A 477 0.92 21.60 -2.04
CA GLN A 477 1.21 22.71 -1.15
C GLN A 477 1.43 24.00 -1.94
N ASP A 478 2.30 23.93 -2.97
CA ASP A 478 2.59 25.08 -3.84
C ASP A 478 1.32 25.58 -4.56
N PHE A 479 0.46 24.67 -5.04
CA PHE A 479 -0.84 25.02 -5.63
C PHE A 479 -1.74 25.72 -4.63
N LEU A 480 -1.88 25.19 -3.41
CA LEU A 480 -2.73 25.78 -2.38
C LEU A 480 -2.22 27.14 -1.91
N ASP A 481 -0.91 27.39 -1.92
CA ASP A 481 -0.31 28.66 -1.52
C ASP A 481 -0.50 29.74 -2.57
N ASN A 482 -0.53 29.35 -3.86
CA ASN A 482 -0.73 30.25 -4.98
C ASN A 482 -2.18 30.28 -5.50
N LEU A 483 -3.15 29.69 -4.79
CA LEU A 483 -4.53 29.60 -5.21
C LEU A 483 -5.22 30.97 -5.19
N GLU A 484 -5.57 31.49 -6.37
CA GLU A 484 -6.31 32.73 -6.51
C GLU A 484 -7.81 32.47 -6.31
N LEU A 485 -8.42 33.15 -5.34
CA LEU A 485 -9.82 33.05 -5.00
C LEU A 485 -10.47 34.43 -4.99
N THR A 486 -11.72 34.49 -5.37
CA THR A 486 -12.56 35.72 -5.20
C THR A 486 -12.74 36.02 -3.71
N THR A 487 -13.08 37.27 -3.38
CA THR A 487 -13.29 37.71 -1.98
C THR A 487 -14.35 36.85 -1.27
N THR A 488 -15.39 36.42 -1.99
CA THR A 488 -16.46 35.57 -1.47
C THR A 488 -15.96 34.14 -1.23
N GLN A 489 -15.24 33.56 -2.19
CA GLN A 489 -14.64 32.19 -2.05
C GLN A 489 -13.62 32.17 -0.91
N GLN A 490 -12.82 33.22 -0.75
CA GLN A 490 -11.88 33.34 0.38
C GLN A 490 -12.60 33.31 1.72
N LYS A 491 -13.69 34.09 1.90
CA LYS A 491 -14.44 34.10 3.15
C LYS A 491 -15.05 32.72 3.46
N ILE A 492 -15.60 32.04 2.47
CA ILE A 492 -16.23 30.72 2.62
C ILE A 492 -15.18 29.64 2.88
N GLY A 493 -14.06 29.64 2.11
CA GLY A 493 -13.07 28.57 2.10
C GLY A 493 -11.97 28.71 3.16
N HIS A 494 -11.81 29.87 3.81
CA HIS A 494 -10.67 30.19 4.67
C HIS A 494 -10.37 29.13 5.72
N GLN A 495 -11.36 28.72 6.51
CA GLN A 495 -11.16 27.76 7.59
C GLN A 495 -10.80 26.37 7.03
N VAL A 496 -11.46 25.95 5.96
CA VAL A 496 -11.21 24.64 5.32
C VAL A 496 -9.80 24.60 4.72
N LEU A 497 -9.39 25.66 4.03
CA LEU A 497 -8.05 25.78 3.44
C LEU A 497 -6.96 25.80 4.51
N LYS A 498 -7.19 26.46 5.64
CA LYS A 498 -6.27 26.46 6.78
C LYS A 498 -6.01 25.04 7.29
N GLU A 499 -7.08 24.25 7.47
CA GLU A 499 -6.99 22.86 7.92
C GLU A 499 -6.27 21.97 6.89
N ILE A 500 -6.60 22.13 5.59
CA ILE A 500 -5.92 21.39 4.51
C ILE A 500 -4.42 21.70 4.50
N LYS A 501 -4.04 22.98 4.50
CA LYS A 501 -2.63 23.40 4.49
C LYS A 501 -1.85 22.88 5.70
N ALA A 502 -2.45 22.90 6.87
CA ALA A 502 -1.83 22.36 8.07
C ALA A 502 -1.56 20.85 7.95
N ARG A 503 -2.57 20.07 7.52
CA ARG A 503 -2.43 18.60 7.35
C ARG A 503 -1.46 18.21 6.22
N VAL A 504 -1.46 18.96 5.11
CA VAL A 504 -0.48 18.79 4.02
C VAL A 504 0.93 19.11 4.53
N GLY A 505 1.10 20.16 5.33
CA GLY A 505 2.37 20.52 5.98
C GLY A 505 2.90 19.38 6.86
N PHE A 506 2.06 18.74 7.68
CA PHE A 506 2.49 17.60 8.51
C PHE A 506 2.99 16.41 7.68
N LEU A 507 2.40 16.15 6.51
CA LEU A 507 2.91 15.10 5.60
C LEU A 507 4.30 15.47 5.04
N ILE A 508 4.56 16.74 4.78
CA ILE A 508 5.88 17.23 4.35
C ILE A 508 6.91 17.10 5.49
N ASP A 509 6.51 17.44 6.71
CA ASP A 509 7.37 17.38 7.90
C ASP A 509 7.83 15.96 8.25
N VAL A 510 7.02 14.94 7.93
CA VAL A 510 7.41 13.53 8.09
C VAL A 510 8.12 12.95 6.85
N GLY A 511 8.48 13.78 5.86
CA GLY A 511 9.23 13.35 4.67
C GLY A 511 8.42 12.57 3.63
N LEU A 512 7.10 12.82 3.53
CA LEU A 512 6.19 12.19 2.56
C LEU A 512 5.77 13.14 1.42
N ASP A 513 6.57 14.15 1.14
CA ASP A 513 6.30 15.20 0.16
C ASP A 513 6.18 14.70 -1.30
N TYR A 514 6.76 13.55 -1.59
CA TYR A 514 6.70 12.88 -2.90
C TYR A 514 5.43 12.07 -3.14
N LEU A 515 4.66 11.71 -2.10
CA LEU A 515 3.42 10.94 -2.23
C LEU A 515 2.31 11.76 -2.88
N THR A 516 1.29 11.06 -3.37
CA THR A 516 0.04 11.66 -3.84
C THR A 516 -1.13 11.24 -2.93
N LEU A 517 -2.11 12.10 -2.75
CA LEU A 517 -3.29 11.79 -1.94
C LEU A 517 -4.18 10.70 -2.57
N ALA A 518 -4.14 10.54 -3.89
CA ALA A 518 -4.85 9.50 -4.62
C ALA A 518 -4.24 8.11 -4.47
N ARG A 519 -2.99 7.99 -3.98
CA ARG A 519 -2.29 6.71 -3.84
C ARG A 519 -3.03 5.77 -2.91
N ALA A 520 -3.27 4.54 -3.36
CA ALA A 520 -3.96 3.52 -2.57
C ALA A 520 -3.08 3.06 -1.39
N THR A 521 -3.67 2.93 -0.19
CA THR A 521 -2.94 2.54 1.02
C THR A 521 -2.32 1.15 0.94
N ALA A 522 -2.92 0.24 0.17
CA ALA A 522 -2.38 -1.10 -0.07
C ALA A 522 -1.04 -1.11 -0.85
N THR A 523 -0.67 0.00 -1.48
CA THR A 523 0.59 0.15 -2.25
C THR A 523 1.70 0.83 -1.45
N LEU A 524 1.41 1.24 -0.22
CA LEU A 524 2.37 1.90 0.66
C LEU A 524 3.32 0.88 1.30
N SER A 525 4.57 1.28 1.47
CA SER A 525 5.49 0.55 2.36
C SER A 525 5.05 0.66 3.82
N GLY A 526 5.53 -0.25 4.68
CA GLY A 526 5.25 -0.20 6.11
C GLY A 526 5.61 1.14 6.74
N GLY A 527 6.79 1.66 6.43
CA GLY A 527 7.25 2.96 6.93
C GLY A 527 6.44 4.15 6.39
N GLU A 528 6.02 4.15 5.10
CA GLU A 528 5.12 5.18 4.57
C GLU A 528 3.77 5.20 5.30
N ALA A 529 3.16 4.03 5.51
CA ALA A 529 1.88 3.91 6.21
C ALA A 529 1.99 4.39 7.67
N GLN A 530 3.08 4.07 8.35
CA GLN A 530 3.36 4.49 9.72
C GLN A 530 3.52 6.02 9.82
N ARG A 531 4.30 6.62 8.91
CA ARG A 531 4.49 8.09 8.88
C ARG A 531 3.21 8.85 8.54
N ILE A 532 2.33 8.30 7.70
CA ILE A 532 1.00 8.87 7.46
C ILE A 532 0.19 8.92 8.75
N ARG A 533 0.21 7.84 9.55
CA ARG A 533 -0.47 7.83 10.86
C ARG A 533 0.17 8.83 11.82
N LEU A 534 1.51 8.90 11.86
CA LEU A 534 2.22 9.88 12.67
C LEU A 534 1.79 11.30 12.30
N ALA A 535 1.78 11.67 11.01
CA ALA A 535 1.32 12.97 10.53
C ALA A 535 -0.12 13.27 10.95
N THR A 536 -1.01 12.27 10.88
CA THR A 536 -2.42 12.41 11.30
C THR A 536 -2.53 12.67 12.81
N GLN A 537 -1.72 11.99 13.64
CA GLN A 537 -1.72 12.16 15.08
C GLN A 537 -1.14 13.53 15.50
N ILE A 538 -0.09 14.00 14.83
CA ILE A 538 0.44 15.36 15.04
C ILE A 538 -0.64 16.40 14.76
N GLY A 539 -1.38 16.20 13.67
CA GLY A 539 -2.49 17.07 13.29
C GLY A 539 -3.64 17.12 14.32
N SER A 540 -3.75 16.14 15.21
CA SER A 540 -4.74 16.15 16.30
C SER A 540 -4.42 17.17 17.40
N GLY A 541 -3.16 17.59 17.53
CA GLY A 541 -2.72 18.58 18.52
C GLY A 541 -2.90 18.15 19.98
N LEU A 542 -2.92 16.82 20.25
CA LEU A 542 -3.12 16.28 21.59
C LEU A 542 -1.93 16.60 22.50
N VAL A 543 -2.21 16.89 23.75
CA VAL A 543 -1.27 17.26 24.81
C VAL A 543 -1.40 16.31 25.98
N GLY A 544 -0.29 15.96 26.63
CA GLY A 544 -0.27 15.08 27.80
C GLY A 544 -0.54 13.60 27.47
N VAL A 545 -0.27 13.18 26.24
CA VAL A 545 -0.44 11.81 25.74
C VAL A 545 0.91 11.07 25.74
N CYS A 546 0.87 9.77 25.89
CA CYS A 546 2.03 8.89 25.69
C CYS A 546 1.96 8.27 24.27
N TYR A 547 2.81 8.72 23.36
CA TYR A 547 2.97 8.14 22.04
C TYR A 547 3.98 7.01 22.07
N ILE A 548 3.63 5.87 21.50
CA ILE A 548 4.50 4.69 21.42
C ILE A 548 4.66 4.33 19.94
N LEU A 549 5.91 4.41 19.43
CA LEU A 549 6.23 4.21 18.03
C LEU A 549 7.15 3.00 17.86
N ASP A 550 6.89 2.20 16.82
CA ASP A 550 7.70 1.02 16.46
C ASP A 550 8.57 1.35 15.25
N GLU A 551 9.85 1.55 15.47
CA GLU A 551 10.88 1.77 14.44
C GLU A 551 10.47 2.79 13.35
N PRO A 552 10.15 4.05 13.70
CA PRO A 552 9.65 5.02 12.74
C PRO A 552 10.68 5.47 11.69
N SER A 553 11.98 5.22 11.89
CA SER A 553 13.06 5.52 10.95
C SER A 553 13.17 4.51 9.79
N ILE A 554 12.38 3.41 9.82
CA ILE A 554 12.46 2.34 8.82
C ILE A 554 12.31 2.86 7.39
N GLY A 555 13.22 2.40 6.52
CA GLY A 555 13.21 2.73 5.09
C GLY A 555 13.45 4.21 4.79
N LEU A 556 13.96 4.97 5.75
CA LEU A 556 14.34 6.37 5.57
C LEU A 556 15.80 6.50 5.16
N HIS A 557 16.03 7.38 4.20
CA HIS A 557 17.34 7.95 3.98
C HIS A 557 17.69 8.89 5.14
N GLN A 558 18.97 9.03 5.50
CA GLN A 558 19.41 9.86 6.64
C GLN A 558 18.88 11.31 6.59
N ARG A 559 18.82 11.91 5.41
CA ARG A 559 18.23 13.23 5.19
C ARG A 559 16.76 13.31 5.68
N ASP A 560 15.98 12.26 5.43
CA ASP A 560 14.56 12.23 5.80
C ASP A 560 14.39 11.86 7.27
N ASN A 561 15.37 11.13 7.86
CA ASN A 561 15.43 10.86 9.29
C ASN A 561 15.59 12.15 10.12
N ASP A 562 16.37 13.11 9.65
CA ASP A 562 16.50 14.42 10.31
C ASP A 562 15.15 15.17 10.40
N LYS A 563 14.26 15.03 9.39
CA LYS A 563 12.91 15.61 9.43
C LYS A 563 12.04 14.90 10.46
N LEU A 564 12.10 13.54 10.47
CA LEU A 564 11.38 12.74 11.45
C LEU A 564 11.77 13.09 12.88
N LEU A 565 13.07 13.21 13.19
CA LEU A 565 13.56 13.58 14.51
C LEU A 565 13.05 14.95 14.96
N ARG A 566 13.03 15.94 14.07
CA ARG A 566 12.41 17.24 14.37
C ARG A 566 10.95 17.12 14.72
N THR A 567 10.23 16.28 14.00
CA THR A 567 8.82 16.01 14.21
C THR A 567 8.55 15.34 15.56
N LEU A 568 9.35 14.34 15.94
CA LEU A 568 9.25 13.67 17.25
C LEU A 568 9.57 14.64 18.39
N LYS A 569 10.56 15.50 18.22
CA LYS A 569 10.88 16.56 19.20
C LYS A 569 9.75 17.59 19.31
N ASN A 570 9.11 17.97 18.20
CA ASN A 570 7.95 18.85 18.25
C ASN A 570 6.77 18.22 19.01
N LEU A 571 6.49 16.90 18.80
CA LEU A 571 5.50 16.18 19.59
C LEU A 571 5.82 16.19 21.09
N ARG A 572 7.07 15.92 21.45
CA ARG A 572 7.56 16.01 22.82
C ARG A 572 7.35 17.42 23.39
N ASP A 573 7.69 18.46 22.61
CA ASP A 573 7.63 19.86 23.04
C ASP A 573 6.19 20.36 23.30
N LEU A 574 5.18 19.61 22.82
CA LEU A 574 3.76 19.78 23.19
C LEU A 574 3.40 19.10 24.53
N TRP A 575 4.37 18.79 25.38
CA TRP A 575 4.17 18.10 26.67
C TRP A 575 3.64 16.67 26.54
N ASN A 576 4.06 15.95 25.51
CA ASN A 576 3.80 14.54 25.33
C ASN A 576 5.02 13.69 25.71
N THR A 577 4.78 12.51 26.23
CA THR A 577 5.81 11.48 26.37
C THR A 577 5.90 10.73 25.05
N VAL A 578 7.08 10.65 24.46
CA VAL A 578 7.29 9.97 23.19
C VAL A 578 8.23 8.80 23.41
N ILE A 579 7.70 7.58 23.39
CA ILE A 579 8.47 6.33 23.53
C ILE A 579 8.68 5.73 22.14
N VAL A 580 9.92 5.51 21.75
CA VAL A 580 10.28 4.99 20.43
C VAL A 580 11.10 3.72 20.59
N VAL A 581 10.66 2.62 19.98
CA VAL A 581 11.50 1.43 19.81
C VAL A 581 12.38 1.69 18.60
N GLU A 582 13.71 1.76 18.78
CA GLU A 582 14.61 2.15 17.69
C GLU A 582 15.99 1.51 17.77
N HIS A 583 16.62 1.47 16.57
CA HIS A 583 17.97 0.95 16.35
C HIS A 583 18.90 1.94 15.64
N ASP A 584 18.37 3.09 15.22
CA ASP A 584 19.11 4.12 14.50
C ASP A 584 20.01 4.94 15.44
N GLU A 585 21.28 5.14 15.06
CA GLU A 585 22.27 5.86 15.85
C GLU A 585 21.85 7.32 16.09
N ASP A 586 21.40 8.02 15.04
CA ASP A 586 21.03 9.43 15.12
C ASP A 586 19.81 9.65 16.04
N THR A 587 18.84 8.71 16.00
CA THR A 587 17.67 8.75 16.88
C THR A 587 18.05 8.54 18.35
N MET A 588 18.96 7.61 18.63
CA MET A 588 19.46 7.36 19.99
C MET A 588 20.24 8.59 20.53
N LEU A 589 21.10 9.17 19.70
CA LEU A 589 21.87 10.37 20.09
C LEU A 589 20.98 11.61 20.27
N ALA A 590 19.83 11.65 19.58
CA ALA A 590 18.86 12.75 19.69
C ALA A 590 17.87 12.58 20.84
N ALA A 591 17.82 11.39 21.48
CA ALA A 591 16.92 11.08 22.59
C ALA A 591 17.29 11.83 23.88
N ASP A 592 16.28 12.13 24.68
CA ASP A 592 16.48 12.67 26.03
C ASP A 592 16.84 11.56 27.03
N TYR A 593 16.32 10.35 26.78
CA TYR A 593 16.52 9.18 27.64
C TYR A 593 16.53 7.88 26.83
N ILE A 594 17.39 6.96 27.17
CA ILE A 594 17.52 5.65 26.49
C ILE A 594 17.37 4.55 27.53
N VAL A 595 16.67 3.47 27.17
CA VAL A 595 16.61 2.23 27.93
C VAL A 595 17.12 1.10 27.04
N ASP A 596 18.24 0.49 27.40
CA ASP A 596 18.85 -0.63 26.69
C ASP A 596 18.41 -1.95 27.32
N ILE A 597 17.68 -2.77 26.52
CA ILE A 597 17.09 -4.04 26.96
C ILE A 597 17.89 -5.21 26.40
N GLY A 598 18.34 -6.08 27.28
CA GLY A 598 19.21 -7.20 26.94
C GLY A 598 19.34 -8.19 28.08
N PRO A 599 20.56 -8.74 28.27
CA PRO A 599 21.78 -8.61 27.44
C PRO A 599 21.73 -9.39 26.13
N GLY A 600 20.82 -10.37 25.99
CA GLY A 600 20.68 -11.21 24.82
C GLY A 600 19.28 -11.17 24.22
N ALA A 601 18.96 -12.16 23.39
CA ALA A 601 17.65 -12.34 22.75
C ALA A 601 16.87 -13.49 23.40
N GLY A 602 15.54 -13.52 23.28
CA GLY A 602 14.67 -14.57 23.80
C GLY A 602 14.84 -14.80 25.31
N SER A 603 15.12 -16.03 25.71
CA SER A 603 15.31 -16.38 27.11
C SER A 603 16.53 -15.70 27.78
N HIS A 604 17.49 -15.22 27.00
CA HIS A 604 18.65 -14.48 27.47
C HIS A 604 18.43 -12.97 27.56
N GLY A 605 17.27 -12.47 27.11
CA GLY A 605 16.85 -11.08 27.17
C GLY A 605 15.99 -10.74 28.37
N GLY A 606 15.21 -9.67 28.25
CA GLY A 606 14.15 -9.28 29.17
C GLY A 606 14.63 -8.55 30.43
N GLN A 607 15.83 -7.97 30.42
CA GLN A 607 16.40 -7.21 31.54
C GLN A 607 16.84 -5.82 31.06
N VAL A 608 16.82 -4.83 31.92
CA VAL A 608 17.46 -3.52 31.65
C VAL A 608 18.95 -3.66 31.85
N VAL A 609 19.74 -3.46 30.79
CA VAL A 609 21.21 -3.48 30.84
C VAL A 609 21.76 -2.12 31.26
N ALA A 610 21.18 -1.08 30.67
CA ALA A 610 21.56 0.32 30.94
C ALA A 610 20.37 1.25 30.72
N GLN A 611 20.33 2.36 31.43
CA GLN A 611 19.33 3.41 31.26
C GLN A 611 19.93 4.78 31.59
N GLY A 612 19.50 5.80 30.88
CA GLY A 612 20.00 7.18 31.06
C GLY A 612 20.15 7.94 29.76
N THR A 613 21.00 8.96 29.74
CA THR A 613 21.38 9.70 28.54
C THR A 613 22.30 8.86 27.65
N ALA A 614 22.49 9.29 26.40
CA ALA A 614 23.39 8.59 25.47
C ALA A 614 24.80 8.45 26.04
N GLU A 615 25.31 9.48 26.72
CA GLU A 615 26.63 9.48 27.35
C GLU A 615 26.71 8.46 28.49
N GLU A 616 25.63 8.32 29.28
CA GLU A 616 25.56 7.34 30.38
C GLU A 616 25.55 5.91 29.84
N ILE A 617 24.80 5.67 28.75
CA ILE A 617 24.76 4.36 28.06
C ILE A 617 26.14 3.99 27.48
N MET A 618 26.87 4.95 26.87
CA MET A 618 28.22 4.74 26.34
C MET A 618 29.24 4.39 27.42
N ALA A 619 28.98 4.78 28.65
CA ALA A 619 29.86 4.50 29.77
C ALA A 619 29.69 3.08 30.33
N VAL A 620 28.56 2.39 30.06
CA VAL A 620 28.28 1.04 30.57
C VAL A 620 28.97 -0.02 29.70
N PRO A 621 29.98 -0.77 30.22
CA PRO A 621 30.72 -1.74 29.40
C PRO A 621 29.88 -2.94 28.94
N GLU A 622 28.85 -3.32 29.68
CA GLU A 622 27.96 -4.45 29.39
C GLU A 622 26.95 -4.12 28.28
N SER A 623 26.69 -2.82 28.01
CA SER A 623 25.78 -2.40 26.95
C SER A 623 26.44 -2.54 25.59
N ILE A 624 25.91 -3.48 24.78
CA ILE A 624 26.36 -3.64 23.40
C ILE A 624 26.03 -2.38 22.59
N THR A 625 24.86 -1.78 22.83
CA THR A 625 24.44 -0.51 22.24
C THR A 625 25.46 0.59 22.57
N GLY A 626 25.86 0.69 23.86
CA GLY A 626 26.85 1.66 24.32
C GLY A 626 28.23 1.46 23.68
N GLN A 627 28.64 0.22 23.43
CA GLN A 627 29.90 -0.10 22.75
C GLN A 627 29.90 0.41 21.29
N TYR A 628 28.77 0.28 20.57
CA TYR A 628 28.62 0.81 19.19
C TYR A 628 28.57 2.34 19.18
N LEU A 629 27.74 2.94 20.03
CA LEU A 629 27.61 4.41 20.11
C LEU A 629 28.95 5.09 20.48
N SER A 630 29.72 4.50 21.39
CA SER A 630 31.06 5.01 21.79
C SER A 630 32.14 4.73 20.75
N GLY A 631 31.89 3.88 19.76
CA GLY A 631 32.87 3.47 18.75
C GLY A 631 33.88 2.43 19.21
N LYS A 632 33.70 1.83 20.43
CA LYS A 632 34.51 0.68 20.88
C LYS A 632 34.28 -0.56 20.01
N LYS A 633 33.06 -0.69 19.48
CA LYS A 633 32.68 -1.66 18.46
C LYS A 633 32.27 -0.92 17.21
N ALA A 634 32.66 -1.40 16.04
CA ALA A 634 32.25 -0.83 14.74
C ALA A 634 32.27 -1.92 13.69
N ILE A 635 31.46 -1.76 12.64
CA ILE A 635 31.52 -2.61 11.46
C ILE A 635 32.67 -2.07 10.60
N PRO A 636 33.71 -2.86 10.31
CA PRO A 636 34.90 -2.37 9.61
C PRO A 636 34.58 -2.07 8.15
N VAL A 637 35.24 -1.04 7.60
CA VAL A 637 35.27 -0.80 6.16
C VAL A 637 36.24 -1.77 5.52
N PRO A 638 35.91 -2.49 4.43
CA PRO A 638 36.84 -3.34 3.73
C PRO A 638 38.06 -2.56 3.22
N GLU A 639 39.26 -3.13 3.36
CA GLU A 639 40.50 -2.52 2.88
C GLU A 639 40.53 -2.42 1.34
N ASP A 640 40.08 -3.53 0.69
CA ASP A 640 40.03 -3.63 -0.76
C ASP A 640 38.59 -3.85 -1.22
N ARG A 641 38.20 -3.22 -2.35
CA ARG A 641 36.93 -3.46 -3.03
C ARG A 641 37.10 -4.55 -4.09
N ARG A 642 36.12 -5.44 -4.19
CA ARG A 642 36.12 -6.50 -5.22
C ARG A 642 35.92 -5.90 -6.61
N GLU A 643 36.58 -6.48 -7.61
CA GLU A 643 36.37 -6.08 -9.00
C GLU A 643 35.21 -6.88 -9.62
N PRO A 644 34.39 -6.25 -10.48
CA PRO A 644 33.29 -6.93 -11.18
C PRO A 644 33.80 -8.02 -12.12
N THR A 645 33.08 -9.16 -12.13
CA THR A 645 33.34 -10.25 -13.06
C THR A 645 32.61 -10.09 -14.41
N GLY A 646 31.66 -9.15 -14.49
CA GLY A 646 30.83 -8.82 -15.63
C GLY A 646 29.81 -7.73 -15.29
N TRP A 647 28.95 -7.42 -16.25
CA TRP A 647 27.95 -6.36 -16.10
C TRP A 647 26.61 -6.79 -16.66
N ILE A 648 25.53 -6.35 -16.00
CA ILE A 648 24.17 -6.31 -16.54
C ILE A 648 23.85 -4.87 -16.88
N LYS A 649 23.27 -4.63 -18.04
CA LYS A 649 22.85 -3.30 -18.47
C LYS A 649 21.34 -3.25 -18.66
N VAL A 650 20.65 -2.49 -17.83
CA VAL A 650 19.23 -2.15 -17.98
C VAL A 650 19.14 -0.94 -18.87
N ARG A 651 18.36 -1.03 -19.96
CA ARG A 651 18.22 0.05 -20.95
C ARG A 651 16.80 0.63 -20.93
N GLY A 652 16.73 1.95 -21.00
CA GLY A 652 15.49 2.69 -21.19
C GLY A 652 14.46 2.47 -20.07
N ALA A 653 14.89 2.38 -18.82
CA ALA A 653 14.00 2.20 -17.67
C ALA A 653 13.11 3.42 -17.47
N ARG A 654 11.75 3.25 -17.59
CA ARG A 654 10.76 4.36 -17.54
C ARG A 654 9.48 4.04 -16.79
N VAL A 655 9.49 3.00 -15.97
CA VAL A 655 8.34 2.66 -15.11
C VAL A 655 8.22 3.63 -13.93
N ASN A 656 7.00 3.99 -13.55
CA ASN A 656 6.67 4.93 -12.49
C ASN A 656 7.38 6.30 -12.72
N ASN A 657 8.27 6.69 -11.80
CA ASN A 657 8.99 7.96 -11.86
C ASN A 657 10.34 7.90 -12.57
N LEU A 658 10.74 6.74 -13.10
CA LEU A 658 12.03 6.61 -13.82
C LEU A 658 12.04 7.38 -15.14
N LYS A 659 13.10 8.13 -15.38
CA LYS A 659 13.21 9.10 -16.49
C LYS A 659 13.98 8.55 -17.70
N ASN A 660 13.58 7.36 -18.18
CA ASN A 660 14.20 6.68 -19.33
C ASN A 660 15.72 6.55 -19.14
N ILE A 661 16.12 5.92 -18.03
CA ILE A 661 17.53 5.79 -17.65
C ILE A 661 18.13 4.47 -18.08
N ASP A 662 19.45 4.51 -18.36
CA ASP A 662 20.29 3.33 -18.53
C ASP A 662 21.09 3.12 -17.24
N VAL A 663 21.11 1.88 -16.74
CA VAL A 663 21.82 1.53 -15.51
C VAL A 663 22.66 0.29 -15.69
N GLU A 664 23.92 0.37 -15.30
CA GLU A 664 24.86 -0.75 -15.32
C GLU A 664 25.02 -1.31 -13.91
N ILE A 665 24.83 -2.63 -13.76
CA ILE A 665 24.91 -3.34 -12.49
C ILE A 665 26.04 -4.36 -12.59
N PRO A 666 27.09 -4.25 -11.75
CA PRO A 666 28.22 -5.15 -11.79
C PRO A 666 27.86 -6.54 -11.22
N LEU A 667 28.47 -7.58 -11.78
CA LEU A 667 28.31 -8.97 -11.38
C LEU A 667 29.45 -9.47 -10.50
N GLY A 668 29.17 -10.46 -9.63
CA GLY A 668 30.15 -11.10 -8.77
C GLY A 668 30.59 -10.28 -7.57
N ILE A 669 29.91 -9.17 -7.30
CA ILE A 669 30.21 -8.26 -6.19
C ILE A 669 28.92 -7.86 -5.43
N MET A 670 29.07 -7.13 -4.34
CA MET A 670 27.98 -6.56 -3.57
C MET A 670 27.68 -5.14 -4.06
N THR A 671 26.52 -4.96 -4.68
CA THR A 671 26.02 -3.66 -5.12
C THR A 671 24.90 -3.18 -4.21
N VAL A 672 24.99 -1.94 -3.71
CA VAL A 672 23.92 -1.29 -2.96
C VAL A 672 23.23 -0.23 -3.79
N VAL A 673 21.92 -0.34 -3.95
CA VAL A 673 21.06 0.67 -4.57
C VAL A 673 20.47 1.53 -3.48
N THR A 674 20.85 2.79 -3.43
CA THR A 674 20.49 3.74 -2.39
C THR A 674 19.86 5.01 -2.96
N GLY A 675 19.55 5.98 -2.11
CA GLY A 675 18.95 7.27 -2.47
C GLY A 675 17.75 7.62 -1.61
N VAL A 676 17.28 8.85 -1.72
CA VAL A 676 16.15 9.36 -0.90
C VAL A 676 14.87 8.54 -1.08
N SER A 677 13.94 8.66 -0.12
CA SER A 677 12.64 7.99 -0.19
C SER A 677 11.88 8.42 -1.45
N GLY A 678 11.31 7.46 -2.19
CA GLY A 678 10.59 7.73 -3.45
C GLY A 678 11.46 8.05 -4.67
N SER A 679 12.79 7.91 -4.61
CA SER A 679 13.71 8.21 -5.73
C SER A 679 13.63 7.23 -6.90
N GLY A 680 12.95 6.08 -6.77
CA GLY A 680 12.77 5.09 -7.83
C GLY A 680 13.55 3.79 -7.66
N LYS A 681 14.21 3.56 -6.51
CA LYS A 681 14.98 2.33 -6.22
C LYS A 681 14.20 1.04 -6.48
N SER A 682 13.04 0.90 -5.82
CA SER A 682 12.19 -0.30 -5.98
C SER A 682 11.59 -0.41 -7.39
N SER A 683 11.38 0.72 -8.09
CA SER A 683 10.94 0.72 -9.48
C SER A 683 12.01 0.14 -10.40
N LEU A 684 13.28 0.47 -10.17
CA LEU A 684 14.40 -0.07 -10.94
C LEU A 684 14.66 -1.55 -10.60
N VAL A 685 14.78 -1.85 -9.29
CA VAL A 685 15.24 -3.17 -8.84
C VAL A 685 14.11 -4.20 -8.84
N ASN A 686 12.97 -3.89 -8.24
CA ASN A 686 11.88 -4.85 -8.06
C ASN A 686 10.97 -4.93 -9.29
N GLU A 687 10.57 -3.77 -9.88
CA GLU A 687 9.60 -3.75 -10.97
C GLU A 687 10.23 -4.07 -12.33
N ILE A 688 11.49 -3.71 -12.57
CA ILE A 688 12.17 -3.97 -13.84
C ILE A 688 13.14 -5.15 -13.69
N LEU A 689 14.24 -4.96 -12.95
CA LEU A 689 15.33 -5.95 -12.89
C LEU A 689 14.83 -7.32 -12.43
N TYR A 690 14.24 -7.40 -11.23
CA TYR A 690 13.77 -8.67 -10.68
C TYR A 690 12.73 -9.35 -11.57
N LYS A 691 11.68 -8.62 -11.98
CA LYS A 691 10.60 -9.22 -12.77
C LYS A 691 11.08 -9.69 -14.14
N HIS A 692 11.98 -8.95 -14.78
CA HIS A 692 12.58 -9.38 -16.05
C HIS A 692 13.45 -10.62 -15.88
N LEU A 693 14.36 -10.62 -14.89
CA LEU A 693 15.20 -11.77 -14.59
C LEU A 693 14.38 -13.00 -14.17
N ALA A 694 13.35 -12.82 -13.34
CA ALA A 694 12.48 -13.91 -12.93
C ALA A 694 11.74 -14.54 -14.11
N LYS A 695 11.27 -13.74 -15.06
CA LYS A 695 10.64 -14.22 -16.28
C LYS A 695 11.64 -15.00 -17.14
N THR A 696 12.84 -14.46 -17.34
CA THR A 696 13.85 -15.02 -18.28
C THR A 696 14.56 -16.23 -17.69
N LEU A 697 15.07 -16.14 -16.45
CA LEU A 697 15.89 -17.18 -15.82
C LEU A 697 15.02 -18.22 -15.10
N ASN A 698 14.04 -17.79 -14.31
CA ASN A 698 13.20 -18.67 -13.49
C ASN A 698 11.90 -19.09 -14.18
N ARG A 699 11.61 -18.58 -15.39
CA ARG A 699 10.34 -18.81 -16.11
C ARG A 699 9.10 -18.42 -15.29
N ALA A 700 9.22 -17.37 -14.46
CA ALA A 700 8.13 -16.88 -13.67
C ALA A 700 7.10 -16.12 -14.52
N ARG A 701 5.83 -16.17 -14.11
CA ARG A 701 4.71 -15.47 -14.76
C ARG A 701 4.65 -14.02 -14.28
N THR A 702 5.69 -13.24 -14.56
CA THR A 702 5.77 -11.84 -14.16
C THR A 702 5.88 -10.94 -15.38
N ILE A 703 5.30 -9.74 -15.27
CA ILE A 703 5.41 -8.69 -16.29
C ILE A 703 6.34 -7.63 -15.72
N ALA A 704 7.49 -7.42 -16.38
CA ALA A 704 8.40 -6.35 -16.00
C ALA A 704 7.81 -4.98 -16.37
N GLY A 705 8.19 -3.96 -15.62
CA GLY A 705 7.85 -2.58 -15.91
C GLY A 705 8.44 -2.12 -17.25
N GLU A 706 8.02 -0.98 -17.75
CA GLU A 706 8.44 -0.45 -19.05
C GLU A 706 9.96 -0.19 -19.10
N HIS A 707 10.63 -0.84 -20.05
CA HIS A 707 12.06 -0.69 -20.35
C HIS A 707 12.34 -1.23 -21.77
N ASP A 708 13.50 -0.91 -22.35
CA ASP A 708 13.85 -1.35 -23.70
C ASP A 708 14.47 -2.75 -23.72
N GLY A 709 15.16 -3.17 -22.67
CA GLY A 709 15.76 -4.49 -22.54
C GLY A 709 16.81 -4.57 -21.45
N ILE A 710 17.29 -5.80 -21.20
CA ILE A 710 18.40 -6.05 -20.26
C ILE A 710 19.41 -6.94 -20.93
N ASP A 711 20.67 -6.48 -21.01
CA ASP A 711 21.80 -7.20 -21.60
C ASP A 711 22.66 -7.86 -20.49
N GLY A 712 23.45 -8.88 -20.83
CA GLY A 712 24.38 -9.56 -19.91
C GLY A 712 23.77 -10.70 -19.11
N LEU A 713 22.61 -11.21 -19.51
CA LEU A 713 21.88 -12.27 -18.80
C LEU A 713 22.52 -13.64 -18.89
N GLU A 714 23.35 -13.88 -19.89
CA GLU A 714 24.07 -15.12 -20.15
C GLU A 714 25.04 -15.52 -19.04
N ASN A 715 25.42 -14.55 -18.21
CA ASN A 715 26.32 -14.76 -17.07
C ASN A 715 25.59 -15.26 -15.82
N LEU A 716 24.25 -15.32 -15.84
CA LEU A 716 23.41 -15.70 -14.71
C LEU A 716 22.60 -16.97 -15.00
N ASP A 717 22.39 -17.77 -13.98
CA ASP A 717 21.53 -18.95 -14.05
C ASP A 717 20.21 -18.82 -13.29
N LYS A 718 20.15 -17.96 -12.27
CA LYS A 718 19.00 -17.84 -11.40
C LYS A 718 18.92 -16.47 -10.73
N VAL A 719 17.70 -15.99 -10.48
CA VAL A 719 17.44 -14.83 -9.60
C VAL A 719 16.65 -15.25 -8.37
N ILE A 720 17.03 -14.72 -7.23
CA ILE A 720 16.36 -14.94 -5.95
C ILE A 720 16.08 -13.58 -5.31
N ALA A 721 14.80 -13.28 -5.10
CA ALA A 721 14.40 -12.10 -4.32
C ALA A 721 14.11 -12.48 -2.87
N ILE A 722 14.63 -11.68 -1.95
CA ILE A 722 14.47 -11.81 -0.51
C ILE A 722 13.88 -10.51 0.02
N ASP A 723 12.57 -10.50 0.16
CA ASP A 723 11.77 -9.37 0.63
C ASP A 723 11.18 -9.62 2.02
N GLN A 724 10.56 -8.61 2.59
CA GLN A 724 9.93 -8.67 3.93
C GLN A 724 8.54 -9.35 3.92
N SER A 725 8.07 -9.90 2.80
CA SER A 725 6.79 -10.58 2.75
C SER A 725 6.79 -11.83 3.64
N PRO A 726 5.65 -12.17 4.28
CA PRO A 726 5.56 -13.35 5.16
C PRO A 726 5.97 -14.63 4.44
N ILE A 727 6.59 -15.57 5.15
CA ILE A 727 6.96 -16.91 4.65
C ILE A 727 5.75 -17.82 4.34
N GLY A 728 4.55 -17.33 4.61
CA GLY A 728 3.28 -17.97 4.29
C GLY A 728 2.11 -17.17 4.85
N ARG A 729 0.91 -17.44 4.32
CA ARG A 729 -0.30 -16.68 4.66
C ARG A 729 -1.17 -17.33 5.75
N THR A 730 -0.78 -18.52 6.21
CA THR A 730 -1.57 -19.29 7.17
C THR A 730 -0.75 -19.60 8.43
N PRO A 731 -1.39 -19.84 9.58
CA PRO A 731 -0.70 -20.25 10.82
C PRO A 731 0.08 -21.57 10.71
N ARG A 732 -0.15 -22.34 9.64
CA ARG A 732 0.58 -23.60 9.35
C ARG A 732 1.98 -23.38 8.80
N SER A 733 2.23 -22.22 8.20
CA SER A 733 3.55 -21.85 7.73
C SER A 733 4.41 -21.44 8.92
N ASN A 734 5.60 -22.00 9.04
CA ASN A 734 6.54 -21.72 10.12
C ASN A 734 7.99 -21.91 9.63
N PRO A 735 9.01 -21.50 10.40
CA PRO A 735 10.41 -21.63 10.02
C PRO A 735 10.81 -23.06 9.62
N ALA A 736 10.34 -24.06 10.37
CA ALA A 736 10.68 -25.46 10.08
C ALA A 736 10.11 -25.98 8.76
N THR A 737 8.88 -25.57 8.41
CA THR A 737 8.25 -25.95 7.14
C THR A 737 8.86 -25.22 5.96
N TYR A 738 9.17 -23.93 6.09
CA TYR A 738 9.71 -23.12 5.02
C TYR A 738 11.14 -23.54 4.62
N THR A 739 12.00 -23.81 5.59
CA THR A 739 13.37 -24.31 5.37
C THR A 739 13.40 -25.77 4.89
N GLY A 740 12.24 -26.47 4.96
CA GLY A 740 12.13 -27.89 4.64
C GLY A 740 12.80 -28.81 5.68
N VAL A 741 13.23 -28.30 6.84
CA VAL A 741 13.78 -29.12 7.92
C VAL A 741 12.72 -30.00 8.56
N PHE A 742 11.47 -29.54 8.59
CA PHE A 742 10.35 -30.30 9.14
C PHE A 742 10.12 -31.62 8.45
N ASP A 743 10.37 -31.74 7.15
CA ASP A 743 10.30 -32.98 6.42
C ASP A 743 11.31 -34.03 6.88
N MET A 744 12.50 -33.57 7.26
CA MET A 744 13.56 -34.46 7.85
C MET A 744 13.19 -34.84 9.27
N ILE A 745 12.66 -33.92 10.07
CA ILE A 745 12.18 -34.19 11.43
C ILE A 745 11.06 -35.23 11.41
N ARG A 746 10.08 -35.11 10.54
CA ARG A 746 8.99 -36.10 10.38
C ARG A 746 9.51 -37.46 9.98
N ALA A 747 10.51 -37.55 9.11
CA ALA A 747 11.16 -38.81 8.73
C ALA A 747 11.90 -39.45 9.90
N LEU A 748 12.57 -38.64 10.74
CA LEU A 748 13.24 -39.07 11.94
C LEU A 748 12.24 -39.68 12.94
N PHE A 749 11.10 -38.99 13.21
CA PHE A 749 10.05 -39.51 14.09
C PHE A 749 9.42 -40.81 13.57
N ALA A 750 9.16 -40.93 12.27
CA ALA A 750 8.67 -42.15 11.64
C ALA A 750 9.67 -43.33 11.78
N GLY A 751 10.96 -43.03 11.93
CA GLY A 751 12.04 -44.00 12.14
C GLY A 751 12.16 -44.51 13.56
N THR A 752 11.50 -43.91 14.57
CA THR A 752 11.56 -44.30 15.98
C THR A 752 10.93 -45.68 16.20
N PRO A 753 11.37 -46.42 17.23
CA PRO A 753 10.79 -47.74 17.58
C PRO A 753 9.28 -47.67 17.84
N ASP A 754 8.83 -46.66 18.58
CA ASP A 754 7.41 -46.45 18.93
C ASP A 754 6.54 -46.22 17.68
N ALA A 755 7.02 -45.39 16.73
CA ALA A 755 6.31 -45.13 15.46
C ALA A 755 6.24 -46.38 14.60
N LYS A 756 7.33 -47.17 14.53
CA LYS A 756 7.37 -48.44 13.79
C LYS A 756 6.43 -49.46 14.39
N ALA A 757 6.41 -49.62 15.73
CA ALA A 757 5.52 -50.52 16.43
C ALA A 757 4.04 -50.21 16.20
N LYS A 758 3.67 -48.91 16.03
CA LYS A 758 2.32 -48.42 15.74
C LYS A 758 2.03 -48.35 14.25
N GLY A 759 2.97 -48.68 13.35
CA GLY A 759 2.81 -48.58 11.91
C GLY A 759 2.67 -47.13 11.37
N TYR A 760 3.21 -46.16 12.08
CA TYR A 760 3.09 -44.74 11.72
C TYR A 760 4.08 -44.36 10.64
N SER A 761 3.55 -43.88 9.51
CA SER A 761 4.35 -43.32 8.42
C SER A 761 4.69 -41.86 8.65
N LYS A 762 5.57 -41.28 7.79
CA LYS A 762 5.94 -39.86 7.80
C LYS A 762 4.71 -38.90 7.74
N GLY A 763 3.62 -39.33 7.09
CA GLY A 763 2.36 -38.56 6.99
C GLY A 763 1.68 -38.35 8.34
N ARG A 764 1.82 -39.29 9.30
CA ARG A 764 1.24 -39.21 10.63
C ARG A 764 1.73 -37.97 11.42
N PHE A 765 2.97 -37.60 11.20
CA PHE A 765 3.63 -36.47 11.87
C PHE A 765 3.44 -35.12 11.13
N SER A 766 2.52 -35.06 10.15
CA SER A 766 2.16 -33.84 9.47
C SER A 766 0.88 -33.24 10.04
N PHE A 767 0.90 -31.98 10.45
CA PHE A 767 -0.29 -31.26 10.86
C PHE A 767 -1.18 -30.81 9.66
N ASN A 768 -0.72 -31.00 8.42
CA ASN A 768 -1.51 -30.72 7.20
C ASN A 768 -2.33 -31.92 6.72
N VAL A 769 -1.98 -33.14 7.15
CA VAL A 769 -2.58 -34.38 6.65
C VAL A 769 -3.49 -35.00 7.72
N LYS A 770 -4.65 -35.48 7.31
CA LYS A 770 -5.57 -36.21 8.20
C LYS A 770 -4.90 -37.45 8.80
N GLY A 771 -5.29 -37.82 10.03
CA GLY A 771 -4.84 -38.99 10.75
C GLY A 771 -3.92 -38.69 11.93
N GLY A 772 -3.02 -37.71 11.82
CA GLY A 772 -2.12 -37.33 12.94
C GLY A 772 -2.40 -35.96 13.56
N ARG A 773 -3.08 -35.11 12.82
CA ARG A 773 -3.42 -33.74 13.27
C ARG A 773 -4.66 -33.72 14.17
N CYS A 774 -4.80 -32.67 14.94
CA CYS A 774 -6.06 -32.36 15.60
C CYS A 774 -7.15 -32.04 14.56
N GLU A 775 -8.23 -32.79 14.55
CA GLU A 775 -9.31 -32.57 13.56
C GLU A 775 -10.21 -31.37 13.93
N ALA A 776 -10.26 -30.95 15.21
CA ALA A 776 -11.06 -29.79 15.64
C ALA A 776 -10.53 -28.47 15.04
N CYS A 777 -9.21 -28.25 15.07
CA CYS A 777 -8.58 -27.07 14.46
C CYS A 777 -7.96 -27.36 13.08
N GLY A 778 -8.12 -28.58 12.55
CA GLY A 778 -7.51 -28.99 11.29
C GLY A 778 -5.96 -28.95 11.27
N GLY A 779 -5.30 -28.88 12.42
CA GLY A 779 -3.84 -28.77 12.57
C GLY A 779 -3.33 -27.33 12.71
N ASP A 780 -4.18 -26.32 12.79
CA ASP A 780 -3.78 -24.93 12.97
C ASP A 780 -3.30 -24.63 14.40
N GLY A 781 -3.80 -25.39 15.38
CA GLY A 781 -3.54 -25.15 16.79
C GLY A 781 -4.41 -24.05 17.39
N ILE A 782 -4.95 -23.18 16.56
CA ILE A 782 -5.82 -22.06 16.90
C ILE A 782 -7.13 -22.14 16.14
N LEU A 783 -8.16 -21.51 16.66
CA LEU A 783 -9.45 -21.31 16.03
C LEU A 783 -9.59 -19.83 15.67
N LYS A 784 -9.91 -19.53 14.43
CA LYS A 784 -10.22 -18.21 13.97
C LYS A 784 -11.69 -17.93 14.19
N ILE A 785 -12.02 -16.92 14.98
CA ILE A 785 -13.37 -16.42 15.18
C ILE A 785 -13.53 -15.17 14.35
N GLU A 786 -14.32 -15.26 13.28
CA GLU A 786 -14.58 -14.12 12.38
C GLU A 786 -15.55 -13.14 13.03
N MET A 787 -15.12 -11.91 13.19
CA MET A 787 -15.88 -10.82 13.75
C MET A 787 -16.23 -9.84 12.64
N HIS A 788 -17.51 -9.83 12.17
CA HIS A 788 -17.93 -9.06 11.00
C HIS A 788 -17.58 -7.56 11.01
N PHE A 789 -17.46 -6.94 12.17
CA PHE A 789 -17.19 -5.50 12.33
C PHE A 789 -15.92 -5.19 13.13
N LEU A 790 -15.25 -6.22 13.68
CA LEU A 790 -14.04 -6.11 14.49
C LEU A 790 -12.94 -6.97 13.87
N PRO A 791 -11.67 -6.79 14.23
CA PRO A 791 -10.60 -7.69 13.85
C PRO A 791 -10.92 -9.12 14.28
N ASP A 792 -10.56 -10.10 13.44
CA ASP A 792 -10.71 -11.51 13.76
C ASP A 792 -9.96 -11.89 15.03
N VAL A 793 -10.58 -12.70 15.88
CA VAL A 793 -9.96 -13.17 17.14
C VAL A 793 -9.42 -14.59 16.92
N TYR A 794 -8.19 -14.82 17.35
CA TYR A 794 -7.54 -16.11 17.32
C TYR A 794 -7.43 -16.66 18.73
N VAL A 795 -8.06 -17.82 18.99
CA VAL A 795 -8.02 -18.48 20.29
C VAL A 795 -7.36 -19.84 20.17
N PRO A 796 -6.59 -20.29 21.20
CA PRO A 796 -6.05 -21.65 21.22
C PRO A 796 -7.16 -22.70 21.11
N CYS A 797 -6.92 -23.76 20.35
CA CYS A 797 -7.89 -24.85 20.19
C CYS A 797 -8.08 -25.57 21.54
N GLU A 798 -9.30 -25.63 22.04
CA GLU A 798 -9.64 -26.28 23.32
C GLU A 798 -9.35 -27.79 23.35
N VAL A 799 -9.34 -28.46 22.18
CA VAL A 799 -9.12 -29.90 22.08
C VAL A 799 -7.63 -30.28 22.16
N CYS A 800 -6.78 -29.54 21.43
CA CYS A 800 -5.34 -29.82 21.39
C CYS A 800 -4.51 -28.83 22.22
N HIS A 801 -5.12 -27.80 22.80
CA HIS A 801 -4.44 -26.77 23.59
C HIS A 801 -3.24 -26.17 22.86
N GLY A 802 -3.42 -25.82 21.58
CA GLY A 802 -2.35 -25.27 20.74
C GLY A 802 -1.40 -26.29 20.12
N LYS A 803 -1.43 -27.57 20.53
CA LYS A 803 -0.43 -28.58 20.14
C LYS A 803 -0.55 -29.12 18.72
N ARG A 804 -1.57 -28.75 17.93
CA ARG A 804 -1.77 -29.08 16.51
C ARG A 804 -2.01 -30.56 16.19
N TYR A 805 -1.65 -31.51 17.07
CA TYR A 805 -1.72 -32.95 16.87
C TYR A 805 -2.74 -33.63 17.77
N ASN A 806 -3.16 -34.84 17.39
CA ASN A 806 -3.95 -35.68 18.24
C ASN A 806 -3.08 -36.35 19.32
N ARG A 807 -3.71 -36.85 20.38
CA ARG A 807 -3.05 -37.41 21.55
C ARG A 807 -2.11 -38.59 21.20
N GLU A 808 -2.56 -39.46 20.29
CA GLU A 808 -1.81 -40.67 19.89
C GLU A 808 -0.49 -40.36 19.18
N THR A 809 -0.48 -39.28 18.35
CA THR A 809 0.74 -38.81 17.65
C THR A 809 1.74 -38.22 18.65
N LEU A 810 1.24 -37.53 19.68
CA LEU A 810 2.08 -36.92 20.73
C LEU A 810 2.69 -37.95 21.69
N GLU A 811 2.25 -39.23 21.71
CA GLU A 811 2.87 -40.29 22.48
C GLU A 811 4.23 -40.71 21.95
N VAL A 812 4.47 -40.56 20.63
CA VAL A 812 5.75 -40.92 20.01
C VAL A 812 6.82 -39.91 20.41
N ARG A 813 7.94 -40.40 20.93
CA ARG A 813 9.03 -39.56 21.44
C ARG A 813 10.36 -39.85 20.75
N TYR A 814 11.16 -38.82 20.56
CA TYR A 814 12.58 -38.92 20.20
C TYR A 814 13.41 -38.15 21.23
N LYS A 815 14.38 -38.78 21.86
CA LYS A 815 15.14 -38.22 22.99
C LYS A 815 14.25 -37.60 24.08
N GLY A 816 13.10 -38.26 24.40
CA GLY A 816 12.15 -37.80 25.41
C GLY A 816 11.18 -36.68 24.95
N LYS A 817 11.32 -36.06 23.77
CA LYS A 817 10.49 -35.01 23.23
C LYS A 817 9.55 -35.54 22.15
N ASN A 818 8.30 -35.07 22.14
CA ASN A 818 7.34 -35.36 21.08
C ASN A 818 7.49 -34.37 19.93
N ILE A 819 6.73 -34.57 18.85
CA ILE A 819 6.84 -33.72 17.64
C ILE A 819 6.45 -32.26 17.89
N TYR A 820 5.49 -31.98 18.79
CA TYR A 820 5.12 -30.63 19.19
C TYR A 820 6.21 -29.97 20.04
N ASP A 821 6.77 -30.69 21.01
CA ASP A 821 7.88 -30.20 21.85
C ASP A 821 9.05 -29.74 20.96
N VAL A 822 9.32 -30.46 19.86
CA VAL A 822 10.37 -30.08 18.90
C VAL A 822 9.99 -28.81 18.11
N LEU A 823 8.73 -28.63 17.73
CA LEU A 823 8.28 -27.43 17.09
C LEU A 823 8.29 -26.23 18.05
N ASP A 824 8.09 -26.46 19.35
CA ASP A 824 8.11 -25.41 20.37
C ASP A 824 9.54 -25.05 20.85
N MET A 825 10.55 -25.80 20.44
CA MET A 825 11.96 -25.47 20.69
C MET A 825 12.36 -24.21 19.93
N THR A 826 13.19 -23.40 20.58
CA THR A 826 13.93 -22.33 19.89
C THR A 826 14.96 -22.93 18.92
N VAL A 827 15.38 -22.15 17.93
CA VAL A 827 16.42 -22.54 16.98
C VAL A 827 17.71 -22.93 17.75
N GLU A 828 18.09 -22.18 18.79
CA GLU A 828 19.26 -22.42 19.63
C GLU A 828 19.19 -23.79 20.35
N GLU A 829 18.06 -24.06 20.98
CA GLU A 829 17.82 -25.38 21.65
C GLU A 829 17.82 -26.50 20.60
N ALA A 830 17.25 -26.29 19.44
CA ALA A 830 17.18 -27.29 18.40
C ALA A 830 18.55 -27.61 17.77
N VAL A 831 19.47 -26.63 17.64
CA VAL A 831 20.86 -26.90 17.21
C VAL A 831 21.53 -27.89 18.13
N THR A 832 21.37 -27.73 19.46
CA THR A 832 21.92 -28.63 20.47
C THR A 832 21.20 -29.97 20.47
N PHE A 833 19.88 -30.00 20.40
CA PHE A 833 19.06 -31.22 20.39
C PHE A 833 19.39 -32.17 19.23
N PHE A 834 19.61 -31.60 18.05
CA PHE A 834 19.92 -32.34 16.81
C PHE A 834 21.42 -32.44 16.51
N GLU A 835 22.28 -32.22 17.48
CA GLU A 835 23.74 -32.27 17.31
C GLU A 835 24.22 -33.53 16.57
N ASN A 836 23.63 -34.70 16.89
CA ASN A 836 23.98 -35.99 16.31
C ASN A 836 23.23 -36.35 15.03
N VAL A 837 22.49 -35.37 14.43
CA VAL A 837 21.77 -35.55 13.15
C VAL A 837 22.25 -34.47 12.17
N PRO A 838 23.40 -34.68 11.50
CA PRO A 838 24.06 -33.63 10.70
C PRO A 838 23.20 -32.98 9.62
N SER A 839 22.30 -33.73 8.99
CA SER A 839 21.41 -33.25 7.95
C SER A 839 20.38 -32.25 8.47
N ILE A 840 19.84 -32.46 9.66
CA ILE A 840 18.90 -31.56 10.34
C ILE A 840 19.67 -30.38 10.92
N ARG A 841 20.75 -30.66 11.65
CA ARG A 841 21.60 -29.65 12.30
C ARG A 841 22.06 -28.58 11.30
N ARG A 842 22.57 -28.99 10.14
CA ARG A 842 23.05 -28.03 9.13
C ARG A 842 22.00 -26.97 8.72
N LYS A 843 20.74 -27.38 8.55
CA LYS A 843 19.66 -26.44 8.20
C LYS A 843 19.24 -25.55 9.35
N ILE A 844 19.26 -26.08 10.58
CA ILE A 844 18.91 -25.28 11.76
C ILE A 844 20.06 -24.32 12.08
N GLN A 845 21.31 -24.74 11.84
CA GLN A 845 22.49 -23.91 12.05
C GLN A 845 22.43 -22.63 11.18
N THR A 846 21.98 -22.72 9.93
CA THR A 846 21.84 -21.51 9.08
C THR A 846 20.81 -20.52 9.64
N LEU A 847 19.75 -21.01 10.31
CA LEU A 847 18.80 -20.14 11.02
C LEU A 847 19.46 -19.46 12.24
N TYR A 848 20.30 -20.19 12.95
CA TYR A 848 21.06 -19.65 14.08
C TYR A 848 22.07 -18.58 13.63
N ASP A 849 22.79 -18.86 12.55
CA ASP A 849 23.85 -17.99 12.00
C ASP A 849 23.29 -16.63 11.52
N VAL A 850 22.05 -16.60 11.01
CA VAL A 850 21.36 -15.34 10.63
C VAL A 850 20.78 -14.58 11.84
N GLY A 851 21.08 -15.02 13.09
CA GLY A 851 20.64 -14.33 14.30
C GLY A 851 19.20 -14.65 14.73
N LEU A 852 18.64 -15.79 14.30
CA LEU A 852 17.27 -16.23 14.67
C LEU A 852 17.27 -17.29 15.78
N GLY A 853 18.30 -17.33 16.63
CA GLY A 853 18.43 -18.33 17.71
C GLY A 853 17.23 -18.36 18.66
N TYR A 854 16.60 -17.22 18.91
CA TYR A 854 15.45 -17.06 19.80
C TYR A 854 14.10 -17.47 19.20
N VAL A 855 13.98 -17.58 17.88
CA VAL A 855 12.73 -17.93 17.19
C VAL A 855 12.41 -19.42 17.36
N LYS A 856 11.14 -19.78 17.63
CA LYS A 856 10.72 -21.16 17.70
C LYS A 856 10.59 -21.78 16.31
N LEU A 857 10.97 -23.05 16.16
CA LEU A 857 10.86 -23.78 14.88
C LEU A 857 9.43 -23.81 14.33
N GLY A 858 8.43 -23.92 15.20
CA GLY A 858 7.00 -23.99 14.86
C GLY A 858 6.26 -22.66 14.97
N GLN A 859 6.95 -21.52 15.17
CA GLN A 859 6.32 -20.21 15.30
C GLN A 859 5.52 -19.86 14.03
N PRO A 860 4.23 -19.51 14.17
CA PRO A 860 3.39 -19.17 13.01
C PRO A 860 3.96 -17.98 12.21
N SER A 861 3.87 -18.07 10.89
CA SER A 861 4.32 -16.96 10.01
C SER A 861 3.61 -15.63 10.26
N THR A 862 2.42 -15.66 10.83
CA THR A 862 1.61 -14.49 11.19
C THR A 862 2.13 -13.72 12.40
N GLU A 863 2.96 -14.36 13.22
CA GLU A 863 3.59 -13.77 14.41
C GLU A 863 5.01 -13.25 14.15
N LEU A 864 5.60 -13.65 13.03
CA LEU A 864 6.93 -13.21 12.63
C LEU A 864 6.93 -11.75 12.17
N SER A 865 7.95 -10.99 12.51
CA SER A 865 8.22 -9.69 11.93
C SER A 865 8.69 -9.82 10.47
N GLY A 866 8.59 -8.72 9.69
CA GLY A 866 9.07 -8.70 8.31
C GLY A 866 10.56 -9.05 8.20
N GLY A 867 11.38 -8.52 9.10
CA GLY A 867 12.82 -8.82 9.14
C GLY A 867 13.13 -10.27 9.52
N GLU A 868 12.37 -10.88 10.44
CA GLU A 868 12.50 -12.31 10.77
C GLU A 868 12.14 -13.20 9.57
N ALA A 869 11.02 -12.89 8.90
CA ALA A 869 10.61 -13.60 7.69
C ALA A 869 11.68 -13.51 6.59
N GLN A 870 12.27 -12.36 6.39
CA GLN A 870 13.36 -12.13 5.43
C GLN A 870 14.61 -12.94 5.77
N ARG A 871 15.03 -12.96 7.05
CA ARG A 871 16.17 -13.75 7.52
C ARG A 871 15.94 -15.26 7.39
N ILE A 872 14.69 -15.75 7.58
CA ILE A 872 14.34 -17.17 7.34
C ILE A 872 14.50 -17.50 5.85
N LYS A 873 14.09 -16.61 4.94
CA LYS A 873 14.30 -16.79 3.50
C LYS A 873 15.79 -16.85 3.17
N LEU A 874 16.57 -15.92 3.71
CA LEU A 874 18.02 -15.89 3.53
C LEU A 874 18.68 -17.17 4.04
N ALA A 875 18.38 -17.63 5.26
CA ALA A 875 18.87 -18.88 5.83
C ALA A 875 18.55 -20.10 4.95
N THR A 876 17.36 -20.11 4.35
CA THR A 876 16.95 -21.18 3.43
C THR A 876 17.84 -21.25 2.21
N GLU A 877 18.16 -20.11 1.60
CA GLU A 877 19.03 -20.04 0.43
C GLU A 877 20.50 -20.39 0.79
N LEU A 878 21.00 -19.92 1.92
CA LEU A 878 22.33 -20.29 2.45
C LEU A 878 22.48 -21.80 2.69
N SER A 879 21.38 -22.48 3.05
CA SER A 879 21.41 -23.94 3.25
C SER A 879 21.56 -24.74 1.95
N ARG A 880 21.37 -24.10 0.79
CA ARG A 880 21.46 -24.70 -0.54
C ARG A 880 22.88 -24.62 -1.09
N LYS A 881 23.20 -25.52 -2.03
CA LYS A 881 24.49 -25.47 -2.74
C LYS A 881 24.47 -24.32 -3.76
N SER A 882 25.41 -23.40 -3.64
CA SER A 882 25.57 -22.29 -4.60
C SER A 882 26.12 -22.79 -5.94
N THR A 883 25.68 -22.17 -7.03
CA THR A 883 26.22 -22.38 -8.40
C THR A 883 27.32 -21.36 -8.74
N GLY A 884 27.42 -20.26 -7.96
CA GLY A 884 28.33 -19.16 -8.24
C GLY A 884 27.88 -18.22 -9.38
N LYS A 885 26.63 -18.38 -9.88
CA LYS A 885 26.03 -17.53 -10.95
C LYS A 885 24.63 -17.04 -10.58
N THR A 886 24.30 -17.07 -9.31
CA THR A 886 22.99 -16.61 -8.82
C THR A 886 23.06 -15.12 -8.49
N ILE A 887 22.04 -14.36 -8.89
CA ILE A 887 21.84 -12.99 -8.42
C ILE A 887 20.81 -12.98 -7.29
N TYR A 888 21.23 -12.47 -6.15
CA TYR A 888 20.38 -12.24 -4.97
C TYR A 888 19.95 -10.78 -4.93
N ILE A 889 18.67 -10.54 -4.83
CA ILE A 889 18.08 -9.20 -4.69
C ILE A 889 17.44 -9.11 -3.31
N LEU A 890 17.95 -8.22 -2.48
CA LEU A 890 17.45 -8.00 -1.12
C LEU A 890 16.85 -6.58 -0.99
N ASP A 891 15.70 -6.49 -0.37
CA ASP A 891 14.99 -5.22 -0.14
C ASP A 891 15.00 -4.88 1.34
N GLU A 892 15.78 -3.85 1.71
CA GLU A 892 15.98 -3.32 3.07
C GLU A 892 16.20 -4.42 4.13
N PRO A 893 17.25 -5.26 3.99
CA PRO A 893 17.45 -6.42 4.88
C PRO A 893 17.88 -6.05 6.31
N THR A 894 18.24 -4.80 6.60
CA THR A 894 18.61 -4.33 7.95
C THR A 894 17.42 -3.85 8.77
N THR A 895 16.21 -3.88 8.21
CA THR A 895 14.99 -3.44 8.89
C THR A 895 14.81 -4.14 10.24
N GLY A 896 14.66 -3.38 11.32
CA GLY A 896 14.47 -3.89 12.68
C GLY A 896 15.68 -4.57 13.29
N LEU A 897 16.88 -4.34 12.76
CA LEU A 897 18.12 -4.94 13.26
C LEU A 897 18.92 -3.97 14.10
N HIS A 898 19.35 -4.46 15.25
CA HIS A 898 20.40 -3.82 16.05
C HIS A 898 21.76 -3.89 15.34
N PHE A 899 22.69 -2.96 15.63
CA PHE A 899 24.04 -2.91 15.04
C PHE A 899 24.77 -4.27 15.03
N GLU A 900 24.69 -5.03 16.11
CA GLU A 900 25.28 -6.37 16.21
C GLU A 900 24.67 -7.36 15.22
N ASP A 901 23.36 -7.28 14.98
CA ASP A 901 22.65 -8.13 14.01
C ASP A 901 22.97 -7.68 12.57
N VAL A 902 23.15 -6.37 12.34
CA VAL A 902 23.62 -5.80 11.06
C VAL A 902 25.04 -6.30 10.74
N ALA A 903 25.93 -6.33 11.74
CA ALA A 903 27.28 -6.87 11.57
C ALA A 903 27.25 -8.34 11.12
N LYS A 904 26.43 -9.20 11.75
CA LYS A 904 26.26 -10.59 11.34
C LYS A 904 25.68 -10.71 9.94
N LEU A 905 24.68 -9.91 9.61
CA LEU A 905 24.08 -9.90 8.27
C LEU A 905 25.11 -9.53 7.20
N ASN A 906 25.93 -8.49 7.44
CA ASN A 906 27.00 -8.11 6.53
C ASN A 906 27.97 -9.24 6.22
N VAL A 907 28.42 -9.98 7.24
CA VAL A 907 29.27 -11.16 7.05
C VAL A 907 28.60 -12.16 6.11
N ILE A 908 27.32 -12.40 6.27
CA ILE A 908 26.55 -13.34 5.43
C ILE A 908 26.44 -12.84 3.98
N LEU A 909 26.15 -11.55 3.78
CA LEU A 909 26.09 -10.96 2.43
C LEU A 909 27.43 -11.09 1.70
N HIS A 910 28.54 -10.83 2.38
CA HIS A 910 29.87 -11.01 1.83
C HIS A 910 30.20 -12.48 1.55
N GLN A 911 29.78 -13.43 2.40
CA GLN A 911 29.94 -14.87 2.12
C GLN A 911 29.17 -15.32 0.86
N LEU A 912 28.01 -14.76 0.59
CA LEU A 912 27.29 -15.03 -0.67
C LEU A 912 28.10 -14.58 -1.89
N VAL A 913 28.70 -13.39 -1.79
CA VAL A 913 29.57 -12.86 -2.86
C VAL A 913 30.85 -13.70 -3.03
N GLU A 914 31.49 -14.11 -1.94
CA GLU A 914 32.67 -15.00 -1.97
C GLU A 914 32.36 -16.35 -2.63
N GLY A 915 31.11 -16.80 -2.54
CA GLY A 915 30.61 -17.96 -3.30
C GLY A 915 30.45 -17.72 -4.80
N GLY A 916 30.90 -16.58 -5.34
CA GLY A 916 30.86 -16.21 -6.76
C GLY A 916 29.54 -15.58 -7.22
N ASN A 917 28.58 -15.36 -6.29
CA ASN A 917 27.26 -14.82 -6.62
C ASN A 917 27.28 -13.28 -6.70
N THR A 918 26.26 -12.73 -7.32
CA THR A 918 25.99 -11.30 -7.32
C THR A 918 24.96 -10.97 -6.24
N VAL A 919 25.21 -9.94 -5.45
CA VAL A 919 24.29 -9.47 -4.42
C VAL A 919 23.91 -8.03 -4.69
N VAL A 920 22.62 -7.77 -4.92
CA VAL A 920 22.05 -6.43 -5.11
C VAL A 920 21.14 -6.14 -3.91
N VAL A 921 21.43 -5.07 -3.18
CA VAL A 921 20.73 -4.69 -1.96
C VAL A 921 20.13 -3.30 -2.11
N ILE A 922 18.85 -3.14 -1.87
CA ILE A 922 18.25 -1.82 -1.65
C ILE A 922 18.45 -1.49 -0.17
N GLU A 923 19.19 -0.42 0.15
CA GLU A 923 19.52 -0.09 1.52
C GLU A 923 19.68 1.40 1.81
N HIS A 924 19.42 1.74 3.08
CA HIS A 924 19.61 3.08 3.64
C HIS A 924 20.59 3.09 4.83
N ASN A 925 20.87 1.91 5.40
CA ASN A 925 21.79 1.77 6.52
C ASN A 925 23.23 2.02 6.06
N LEU A 926 23.86 3.07 6.63
CA LEU A 926 25.21 3.50 6.27
C LEU A 926 26.28 2.44 6.57
N ASP A 927 26.08 1.59 7.57
CA ASP A 927 27.02 0.51 7.91
C ASP A 927 27.06 -0.58 6.84
N VAL A 928 25.95 -0.83 6.13
CA VAL A 928 25.92 -1.71 4.97
C VAL A 928 26.45 -1.00 3.73
N ILE A 929 26.05 0.26 3.51
CA ILE A 929 26.46 1.06 2.37
C ILE A 929 28.00 1.22 2.32
N LYS A 930 28.65 1.53 3.46
CA LYS A 930 30.12 1.68 3.53
C LYS A 930 30.88 0.39 3.25
N THR A 931 30.25 -0.79 3.44
CA THR A 931 30.89 -2.09 3.18
C THR A 931 30.63 -2.62 1.79
N ALA A 932 29.77 -1.99 0.98
CA ALA A 932 29.47 -2.38 -0.38
C ALA A 932 30.69 -2.21 -1.31
N ASP A 933 30.80 -3.08 -2.33
CA ASP A 933 31.82 -2.92 -3.38
C ASP A 933 31.43 -1.83 -4.38
N TYR A 934 30.12 -1.64 -4.63
CA TYR A 934 29.58 -0.68 -5.58
C TYR A 934 28.27 -0.07 -5.10
N ILE A 935 28.07 1.21 -5.35
CA ILE A 935 26.85 1.95 -5.00
C ILE A 935 26.20 2.49 -6.27
N ILE A 936 24.88 2.43 -6.34
CA ILE A 936 24.05 3.12 -7.32
C ILE A 936 23.11 4.03 -6.54
N ASP A 937 23.36 5.34 -6.58
CA ASP A 937 22.57 6.35 -5.86
C ASP A 937 21.49 6.94 -6.77
N MET A 938 20.23 6.73 -6.38
CA MET A 938 19.05 7.19 -7.12
C MET A 938 18.52 8.50 -6.54
N GLY A 939 18.15 9.43 -7.41
CA GLY A 939 17.67 10.73 -6.96
C GLY A 939 17.41 11.71 -8.10
N PRO A 940 17.67 13.02 -7.86
CA PRO A 940 18.14 13.63 -6.59
C PRO A 940 17.07 13.71 -5.50
N GLU A 941 15.79 13.77 -5.87
CA GLU A 941 14.64 13.89 -4.95
C GLU A 941 13.70 12.68 -5.06
N GLY A 942 12.60 12.68 -4.30
CA GLY A 942 11.52 11.70 -4.42
C GLY A 942 10.48 12.10 -5.48
N GLY A 943 9.68 11.12 -5.93
CA GLY A 943 8.58 11.34 -6.88
C GLY A 943 9.04 11.91 -8.22
N ASP A 944 8.39 12.95 -8.70
CA ASP A 944 8.68 13.60 -10.00
C ASP A 944 10.08 14.24 -10.06
N GLY A 945 10.63 14.62 -8.90
CA GLY A 945 11.99 15.13 -8.78
C GLY A 945 13.07 14.06 -8.81
N GLY A 946 12.70 12.78 -8.74
CA GLY A 946 13.61 11.63 -8.74
C GLY A 946 13.72 10.94 -10.09
N GLY A 947 14.03 9.65 -10.05
CA GLY A 947 14.00 8.76 -11.19
C GLY A 947 15.25 8.80 -12.08
N THR A 948 16.37 9.35 -11.59
CA THR A 948 17.67 9.37 -12.28
C THR A 948 18.76 8.76 -11.40
N VAL A 949 19.87 8.35 -11.99
CA VAL A 949 21.09 7.97 -11.26
C VAL A 949 21.89 9.24 -11.00
N VAL A 950 22.13 9.55 -9.73
CA VAL A 950 22.90 10.74 -9.31
C VAL A 950 24.40 10.43 -9.27
N ALA A 951 24.74 9.25 -8.75
CA ALA A 951 26.12 8.77 -8.66
C ALA A 951 26.15 7.25 -8.76
N ALA A 952 27.21 6.71 -9.33
CA ALA A 952 27.50 5.28 -9.35
C ALA A 952 29.02 5.08 -9.27
N GLY A 953 29.44 4.10 -8.46
CA GLY A 953 30.87 3.84 -8.22
C GLY A 953 31.11 3.19 -6.85
N THR A 954 32.37 3.12 -6.43
CA THR A 954 32.72 2.68 -5.09
C THR A 954 32.22 3.69 -4.03
N PRO A 955 32.07 3.29 -2.78
CA PRO A 955 31.69 4.23 -1.69
C PRO A 955 32.56 5.48 -1.65
N GLU A 956 33.87 5.33 -1.88
CA GLU A 956 34.85 6.40 -1.88
C GLU A 956 34.69 7.37 -3.08
N GLU A 957 34.23 6.86 -4.22
CA GLU A 957 33.91 7.67 -5.40
C GLU A 957 32.63 8.43 -5.22
N VAL A 958 31.57 7.76 -4.76
CA VAL A 958 30.25 8.37 -4.48
C VAL A 958 30.36 9.44 -3.41
N ALA A 959 31.20 9.25 -2.38
CA ALA A 959 31.47 10.23 -1.34
C ALA A 959 32.02 11.58 -1.87
N LYS A 960 32.63 11.60 -3.05
CA LYS A 960 33.16 12.82 -3.69
C LYS A 960 32.13 13.58 -4.53
N VAL A 961 30.94 12.97 -4.76
CA VAL A 961 29.90 13.56 -5.61
C VAL A 961 29.03 14.50 -4.79
N HIS A 962 29.26 15.80 -4.90
CA HIS A 962 28.56 16.83 -4.12
C HIS A 962 27.03 16.89 -4.34
N SER A 963 26.50 16.37 -5.44
CA SER A 963 25.07 16.31 -5.70
C SER A 963 24.37 15.10 -5.05
N SER A 964 25.14 14.15 -4.50
CA SER A 964 24.65 12.96 -3.85
C SER A 964 24.45 13.18 -2.37
N TYR A 965 23.21 13.05 -1.90
CA TYR A 965 22.92 13.07 -0.46
C TYR A 965 23.57 11.87 0.24
N THR A 966 23.45 10.68 -0.37
CA THR A 966 24.11 9.47 0.14
C THR A 966 25.62 9.69 0.24
N GLY A 967 26.24 10.27 -0.81
CA GLY A 967 27.67 10.56 -0.83
C GLY A 967 28.11 11.45 0.34
N TYR A 968 27.34 12.45 0.69
CA TYR A 968 27.59 13.30 1.86
C TYR A 968 27.66 12.52 3.18
N TYR A 969 26.64 11.69 3.45
CA TYR A 969 26.60 10.91 4.70
C TYR A 969 27.66 9.78 4.72
N VAL A 970 27.93 9.15 3.57
CA VAL A 970 28.99 8.15 3.44
C VAL A 970 30.36 8.80 3.70
N ASN A 971 30.64 10.00 3.16
CA ASN A 971 31.89 10.70 3.41
C ASN A 971 32.10 10.97 4.90
N LYS A 972 31.06 11.51 5.57
CA LYS A 972 31.08 11.77 7.02
C LYS A 972 31.38 10.51 7.82
N MET A 973 30.84 9.37 7.40
CA MET A 973 31.05 8.08 8.07
C MET A 973 32.47 7.55 7.84
N LEU A 974 32.95 7.59 6.61
CA LEU A 974 34.34 7.16 6.26
C LEU A 974 35.39 8.01 6.98
N GLU A 975 35.20 9.32 7.09
CA GLU A 975 36.07 10.21 7.84
C GLU A 975 36.06 9.86 9.34
N ARG A 976 34.89 9.63 9.93
CA ARG A 976 34.74 9.20 11.31
C ARG A 976 35.46 7.88 11.60
N ASP A 977 35.31 6.90 10.70
CA ASP A 977 35.92 5.58 10.88
C ASP A 977 37.45 5.63 10.70
N LYS A 978 37.98 6.47 9.80
CA LYS A 978 39.42 6.76 9.71
C LYS A 978 39.97 7.39 10.98
N ALA A 979 39.29 8.39 11.53
CA ALA A 979 39.69 9.03 12.79
C ALA A 979 39.65 8.09 13.99
N ARG A 980 38.84 7.02 13.95
CA ARG A 980 38.79 5.96 14.96
C ARG A 980 39.91 4.92 14.78
N GLY A 981 40.28 4.60 13.54
CA GLY A 981 41.38 3.68 13.22
C GLY A 981 42.78 4.23 13.53
N ASP A 982 42.92 5.52 13.53
CA ASP A 982 44.18 6.23 13.92
C ASP A 982 44.36 6.37 15.46
N ARG A 983 43.40 5.89 16.26
CA ARG A 983 43.46 5.85 17.73
C ARG A 983 43.65 4.42 18.24
#